data_aacb51bb0834bc351f3ad530f3d3f77c
#
_entry.id   aacb51bb0834bc351f3ad530f3d3f77c
#
_cell.length_a   1.000
_cell.length_b   1.000
_cell.length_c   1.000
_cell.angle_alpha   90.00
_cell.angle_beta   90.00
_cell.angle_gamma   90.00
#
_symmetry.space_group_name_H-M   'P 1'
#
loop_
_entity.id
_entity.type
_entity.pdbx_description
1 polymer ?
#
loop_
_entity_poly.entity_id
_entity_poly.type
_entity_poly.pdbx_seq_one_letter_code
_entity_poly.pdbx_strand_id
1 'polypeptide(L)'
;MFTETEIDLLADLLRREDNRQYDSAAFQGFLSSPNETLRLFSVRALGRIGHQAAAAPLLRSLADSSARVRAEAAFALGELGDSSAPVINALAPLAQAEGEPGVEAIGALGKLRTEYARTVVEHVLTQGAASPRLQEALLASWRFPRRPGTTQLISRYARHADQQIRWRAIYALTRNPAEPSVVPLLLDVVRTDSGYAAAFAARGLRAATADSAGRRREAAAALLTRINDAAPAVRINALTALAGYRDSTMVTQLLPLLRHSQINTRVAAAQAVAASGGSQAWAALEALARSGGERAVVRGTALNGLVGLDARRALPLAQEFARASEWLLRLYAARAGGTAGSELALPLWRTLAGDRDARVVVAAVEAAAGARDTLPAARALFIEQLAAADPFVRAAALSGLQRYADPADQILLFDAYARAQRDTVPEAAVAALDAIGRLVQRNAAVERAFRIRFPQASECPHPDVRRALNRHFQVPDTCGFAATSRVYEQAVLDLIVPALQGTNPRARVHTAGGVIEVELLATAAPLTVRNFLSLADRRYFDGSRWHRVVPNFVLQDGDPYGNGSGGPGYAIRDEMNRVRYLEGTVGMALSGPDTGGSQFFITHSPQPHLDGGYTVFGRVTPASLPLIHAVAQDDVIERIEIVR
;
A
#
# COMPACT_ATOMS: atom_id res chain seq x y z
N MET A 1 -12.15 27.62 23.55
CA MET A 1 -11.46 28.41 22.51
C MET A 1 -9.98 28.34 22.83
N PHE A 2 -9.13 28.03 21.85
CA PHE A 2 -7.68 28.03 22.08
C PHE A 2 -7.17 29.45 22.21
N THR A 3 -6.26 29.66 23.15
CA THR A 3 -5.52 30.93 23.30
C THR A 3 -4.43 31.01 22.21
N GLU A 4 -3.95 32.22 21.93
CA GLU A 4 -2.82 32.45 21.01
C GLU A 4 -1.60 31.62 21.42
N THR A 5 -1.26 31.61 22.69
CA THR A 5 -0.17 30.79 23.26
C THR A 5 -0.37 29.28 22.98
N GLU A 6 -1.58 28.76 23.10
CA GLU A 6 -1.85 27.34 22.84
C GLU A 6 -1.74 27.02 21.35
N ILE A 7 -2.10 27.95 20.45
CA ILE A 7 -1.89 27.83 19.00
C ILE A 7 -0.39 27.76 18.69
N ASP A 8 0.40 28.66 19.27
CA ASP A 8 1.86 28.67 19.10
C ASP A 8 2.51 27.38 19.60
N LEU A 9 2.06 26.86 20.74
CA LEU A 9 2.56 25.58 21.28
C LEU A 9 2.20 24.39 20.38
N LEU A 10 0.99 24.35 19.82
CA LEU A 10 0.60 23.32 18.86
C LEU A 10 1.41 23.42 17.55
N ALA A 11 1.67 24.64 17.07
CA ALA A 11 2.49 24.89 15.90
C ALA A 11 3.95 24.44 16.12
N ASP A 12 4.53 24.71 17.29
CA ASP A 12 5.87 24.25 17.66
C ASP A 12 5.93 22.69 17.75
N LEU A 13 4.89 22.07 18.31
CA LEU A 13 4.78 20.61 18.33
C LEU A 13 4.76 20.01 16.91
N LEU A 14 3.94 20.56 16.01
CA LEU A 14 3.91 20.12 14.61
C LEU A 14 5.26 20.30 13.92
N ARG A 15 5.92 21.41 14.16
CA ARG A 15 7.25 21.68 13.62
C ARG A 15 8.29 20.67 14.09
N ARG A 16 8.28 20.34 15.39
CA ARG A 16 9.19 19.34 15.97
C ARG A 16 8.90 17.95 15.45
N GLU A 17 7.63 17.59 15.32
CA GLU A 17 7.18 16.33 14.73
C GLU A 17 7.65 16.20 13.28
N ASP A 18 7.37 17.20 12.44
CA ASP A 18 7.72 17.21 11.03
C ASP A 18 9.25 17.15 10.81
N ASN A 19 10.03 17.80 11.68
CA ASN A 19 11.49 17.77 11.63
C ASN A 19 12.13 16.60 12.41
N ARG A 20 11.34 15.71 13.00
CA ARG A 20 11.81 14.58 13.84
C ARG A 20 12.74 15.06 14.97
N GLN A 21 12.46 16.24 15.54
CA GLN A 21 13.27 16.88 16.59
C GLN A 21 12.79 16.47 17.98
N TYR A 22 13.51 15.59 18.64
CA TYR A 22 13.30 15.26 20.03
C TYR A 22 14.07 16.23 20.94
N ASP A 23 13.33 16.93 21.82
CA ASP A 23 13.86 17.82 22.87
C ASP A 23 13.17 17.49 24.19
N SER A 24 13.92 16.86 25.10
CA SER A 24 13.40 16.36 26.37
C SER A 24 12.77 17.47 27.22
N ALA A 25 13.37 18.66 27.27
CA ALA A 25 12.88 19.78 28.11
C ALA A 25 11.57 20.35 27.53
N ALA A 26 11.51 20.58 26.22
CA ALA A 26 10.31 21.04 25.57
C ALA A 26 9.15 20.05 25.73
N PHE A 27 9.39 18.75 25.49
CA PHE A 27 8.35 17.73 25.66
C PHE A 27 7.90 17.56 27.11
N GLN A 28 8.77 17.75 28.09
CA GLN A 28 8.34 17.78 29.50
C GLN A 28 7.35 18.91 29.75
N GLY A 29 7.59 20.11 29.21
CA GLY A 29 6.67 21.24 29.30
C GLY A 29 5.31 20.93 28.66
N PHE A 30 5.29 20.41 27.45
CA PHE A 30 4.05 20.07 26.75
C PHE A 30 3.24 18.98 27.47
N LEU A 31 3.89 17.93 27.98
CA LEU A 31 3.23 16.82 28.69
C LEU A 31 2.70 17.24 30.07
N SER A 32 3.22 18.31 30.64
CA SER A 32 2.74 18.89 31.93
C SER A 32 1.63 19.92 31.74
N SER A 33 1.20 20.19 30.51
CA SER A 33 0.15 21.17 30.22
C SER A 33 -1.18 20.79 30.89
N PRO A 34 -1.93 21.73 31.45
CA PRO A 34 -3.31 21.50 31.88
C PRO A 34 -4.24 21.16 30.72
N ASN A 35 -3.91 21.59 29.47
CA ASN A 35 -4.71 21.35 28.28
C ASN A 35 -4.51 19.90 27.80
N GLU A 36 -5.58 19.09 27.82
CA GLU A 36 -5.59 17.71 27.35
C GLU A 36 -5.13 17.59 25.89
N THR A 37 -5.54 18.52 25.02
CA THR A 37 -5.19 18.49 23.59
C THR A 37 -3.70 18.65 23.40
N LEU A 38 -3.04 19.55 24.12
CA LEU A 38 -1.59 19.70 24.06
C LEU A 38 -0.87 18.42 24.51
N ARG A 39 -1.31 17.80 25.61
CA ARG A 39 -0.73 16.53 26.07
C ARG A 39 -0.93 15.41 25.03
N LEU A 40 -2.14 15.32 24.43
CA LEU A 40 -2.46 14.34 23.39
C LEU A 40 -1.56 14.48 22.17
N PHE A 41 -1.44 15.70 21.63
CA PHE A 41 -0.59 15.96 20.48
C PHE A 41 0.91 15.75 20.79
N SER A 42 1.33 16.04 22.03
CA SER A 42 2.71 15.79 22.47
C SER A 42 3.06 14.31 22.50
N VAL A 43 2.17 13.48 23.04
CA VAL A 43 2.33 12.02 23.06
C VAL A 43 2.38 11.47 21.63
N ARG A 44 1.50 11.95 20.76
CA ARG A 44 1.48 11.60 19.34
C ARG A 44 2.78 11.97 18.64
N ALA A 45 3.23 13.21 18.82
CA ALA A 45 4.49 13.70 18.24
C ALA A 45 5.69 12.86 18.71
N LEU A 46 5.76 12.48 19.98
CA LEU A 46 6.81 11.58 20.48
C LEU A 46 6.84 10.23 19.76
N GLY A 47 5.66 9.61 19.55
CA GLY A 47 5.55 8.36 18.78
C GLY A 47 6.03 8.51 17.33
N ARG A 48 5.62 9.59 16.67
CA ARG A 48 5.96 9.88 15.27
C ARG A 48 7.41 10.29 15.06
N ILE A 49 8.00 11.01 16.01
CA ILE A 49 9.45 11.33 15.99
C ILE A 49 10.27 10.05 16.05
N GLY A 50 9.84 9.03 16.79
CA GLY A 50 10.46 7.72 16.81
C GLY A 50 11.82 7.67 17.52
N HIS A 51 12.16 8.68 18.31
CA HIS A 51 13.42 8.71 19.06
C HIS A 51 13.36 7.80 20.27
N GLN A 52 14.36 6.92 20.48
CA GLN A 52 14.34 5.91 21.55
C GLN A 52 14.16 6.52 22.97
N ALA A 53 14.71 7.70 23.23
CA ALA A 53 14.54 8.39 24.51
C ALA A 53 13.07 8.82 24.76
N ALA A 54 12.18 8.76 23.77
CA ALA A 54 10.75 9.00 23.95
C ALA A 54 10.04 7.89 24.75
N ALA A 55 10.64 6.71 24.91
CA ALA A 55 10.05 5.62 25.68
C ALA A 55 9.71 6.04 27.14
N ALA A 56 10.63 6.73 27.82
CA ALA A 56 10.43 7.13 29.21
C ALA A 56 9.27 8.12 29.41
N PRO A 57 9.13 9.24 28.66
CA PRO A 57 7.96 10.11 28.77
C PRO A 57 6.67 9.41 28.32
N LEU A 58 6.69 8.55 27.29
CA LEU A 58 5.52 7.78 26.87
C LEU A 58 5.04 6.80 27.96
N LEU A 59 5.96 6.14 28.66
CA LEU A 59 5.63 5.27 29.81
C LEU A 59 4.93 6.05 30.93
N ARG A 60 5.38 7.27 31.24
CA ARG A 60 4.69 8.13 32.22
C ARG A 60 3.29 8.52 31.76
N SER A 61 3.12 8.77 30.45
CA SER A 61 1.83 9.15 29.87
C SER A 61 0.79 8.02 29.87
N LEU A 62 1.17 6.76 30.12
CA LEU A 62 0.22 5.65 30.35
C LEU A 62 -0.59 5.85 31.65
N ALA A 63 -0.16 6.72 32.58
CA ALA A 63 -0.86 7.08 33.81
C ALA A 63 -1.56 8.44 33.71
N ASP A 64 -1.66 9.07 32.54
CA ASP A 64 -2.34 10.37 32.37
C ASP A 64 -3.81 10.31 32.84
N SER A 65 -4.32 11.42 33.36
CA SER A 65 -5.72 11.51 33.76
C SER A 65 -6.70 11.26 32.62
N SER A 66 -6.36 11.67 31.38
CA SER A 66 -7.18 11.47 30.21
C SER A 66 -7.01 10.06 29.62
N ALA A 67 -8.11 9.34 29.41
CA ALA A 67 -8.12 8.05 28.74
C ALA A 67 -7.60 8.16 27.27
N ARG A 68 -7.87 9.28 26.60
CA ARG A 68 -7.40 9.53 25.23
C ARG A 68 -5.88 9.65 25.17
N VAL A 69 -5.28 10.34 26.14
CA VAL A 69 -3.82 10.47 26.25
C VAL A 69 -3.17 9.12 26.56
N ARG A 70 -3.76 8.35 27.50
CA ARG A 70 -3.28 6.98 27.81
C ARG A 70 -3.32 6.06 26.58
N ALA A 71 -4.41 6.13 25.80
CA ALA A 71 -4.55 5.33 24.58
C ALA A 71 -3.52 5.74 23.51
N GLU A 72 -3.31 7.05 23.32
CA GLU A 72 -2.29 7.54 22.39
C GLU A 72 -0.87 7.13 22.83
N ALA A 73 -0.58 7.13 24.14
CA ALA A 73 0.70 6.68 24.68
C ALA A 73 0.95 5.18 24.42
N ALA A 74 -0.08 4.36 24.61
CA ALA A 74 0.01 2.93 24.29
C ALA A 74 0.27 2.69 22.80
N PHE A 75 -0.46 3.39 21.92
CA PHE A 75 -0.23 3.34 20.48
C PHE A 75 1.20 3.78 20.12
N ALA A 76 1.66 4.94 20.66
CA ALA A 76 2.98 5.49 20.40
C ALA A 76 4.11 4.55 20.82
N LEU A 77 3.98 3.85 21.96
CA LEU A 77 4.94 2.82 22.39
C LEU A 77 4.99 1.63 21.43
N GLY A 78 3.84 1.24 20.86
CA GLY A 78 3.78 0.23 19.84
C GLY A 78 4.47 0.65 18.53
N GLU A 79 4.35 1.92 18.12
CA GLU A 79 5.03 2.47 16.93
C GLU A 79 6.54 2.64 17.16
N LEU A 80 6.94 3.03 18.38
CA LEU A 80 8.36 3.14 18.74
C LEU A 80 9.10 1.81 18.60
N GLY A 81 8.39 0.67 18.71
CA GLY A 81 8.95 -0.66 18.55
C GLY A 81 9.89 -1.11 19.66
N ASP A 82 9.89 -0.41 20.80
CA ASP A 82 10.69 -0.80 21.96
C ASP A 82 10.07 -2.01 22.67
N SER A 83 10.64 -3.19 22.45
CA SER A 83 10.22 -4.46 23.05
C SER A 83 10.87 -4.75 24.40
N SER A 84 11.45 -3.76 25.06
CA SER A 84 12.07 -3.90 26.38
C SER A 84 11.05 -4.30 27.46
N ALA A 85 11.53 -4.97 28.52
CA ALA A 85 10.68 -5.42 29.61
C ALA A 85 9.90 -4.27 30.30
N PRO A 86 10.46 -3.08 30.53
CA PRO A 86 9.70 -1.96 31.09
C PRO A 86 8.47 -1.59 30.24
N VAL A 87 8.59 -1.55 28.91
CA VAL A 87 7.48 -1.21 28.01
C VAL A 87 6.42 -2.31 28.02
N ILE A 88 6.82 -3.57 27.86
CA ILE A 88 5.87 -4.69 27.86
C ILE A 88 5.16 -4.80 29.21
N ASN A 89 5.87 -4.68 30.34
CA ASN A 89 5.30 -4.76 31.69
C ASN A 89 4.33 -3.60 32.00
N ALA A 90 4.52 -2.43 31.40
CA ALA A 90 3.59 -1.31 31.54
C ALA A 90 2.32 -1.48 30.67
N LEU A 91 2.47 -2.03 29.46
CA LEU A 91 1.33 -2.27 28.56
C LEU A 91 0.46 -3.47 28.99
N ALA A 92 1.05 -4.50 29.62
CA ALA A 92 0.33 -5.73 29.98
C ALA A 92 -0.87 -5.50 30.94
N PRO A 93 -0.76 -4.76 32.06
CA PRO A 93 -1.91 -4.46 32.90
C PRO A 93 -2.91 -3.52 32.20
N LEU A 94 -2.44 -2.58 31.37
CA LEU A 94 -3.30 -1.68 30.61
C LEU A 94 -4.16 -2.43 29.60
N ALA A 95 -3.66 -3.51 29.01
CA ALA A 95 -4.41 -4.38 28.09
C ALA A 95 -5.64 -5.05 28.78
N GLN A 96 -5.68 -5.10 30.11
CA GLN A 96 -6.84 -5.59 30.87
C GLN A 96 -7.85 -4.47 31.19
N ALA A 97 -7.50 -3.21 30.99
CA ALA A 97 -8.38 -2.07 31.23
C ALA A 97 -9.46 -1.95 30.17
N GLU A 98 -10.66 -1.53 30.56
CA GLU A 98 -11.75 -1.24 29.63
C GLU A 98 -11.51 0.05 28.84
N GLY A 99 -12.13 0.16 27.67
CA GLY A 99 -12.08 1.33 26.79
C GLY A 99 -10.85 1.40 25.89
N GLU A 100 -10.64 2.57 25.31
CA GLU A 100 -9.57 2.80 24.30
C GLU A 100 -8.16 2.46 24.78
N PRO A 101 -7.75 2.79 26.03
CA PRO A 101 -6.39 2.46 26.48
C PRO A 101 -6.08 0.97 26.43
N GLY A 102 -7.03 0.13 26.83
CA GLY A 102 -6.86 -1.33 26.77
C GLY A 102 -6.78 -1.85 25.33
N VAL A 103 -7.60 -1.31 24.45
CA VAL A 103 -7.58 -1.67 23.01
C VAL A 103 -6.22 -1.33 22.40
N GLU A 104 -5.71 -0.10 22.62
CA GLU A 104 -4.44 0.31 22.03
C GLU A 104 -3.24 -0.41 22.67
N ALA A 105 -3.31 -0.75 23.96
CA ALA A 105 -2.28 -1.58 24.60
C ALA A 105 -2.19 -2.98 23.98
N ILE A 106 -3.34 -3.60 23.67
CA ILE A 106 -3.38 -4.90 22.95
C ILE A 106 -2.77 -4.77 21.56
N GLY A 107 -3.13 -3.71 20.81
CA GLY A 107 -2.57 -3.44 19.50
C GLY A 107 -1.05 -3.24 19.53
N ALA A 108 -0.56 -2.47 20.52
CA ALA A 108 0.87 -2.25 20.75
C ALA A 108 1.62 -3.56 21.07
N LEU A 109 1.09 -4.38 21.98
CA LEU A 109 1.65 -5.70 22.31
C LEU A 109 1.73 -6.59 21.08
N GLY A 110 0.71 -6.56 20.20
CA GLY A 110 0.73 -7.25 18.92
C GLY A 110 1.86 -6.79 17.98
N LYS A 111 2.21 -5.52 17.98
CA LYS A 111 3.34 -4.96 17.19
C LYS A 111 4.69 -5.35 17.76
N LEU A 112 4.83 -5.35 19.08
CA LEU A 112 6.09 -5.66 19.78
C LEU A 112 6.48 -7.15 19.73
N ARG A 113 5.52 -8.07 19.55
CA ARG A 113 5.71 -9.49 19.21
C ARG A 113 6.56 -10.31 20.19
N THR A 114 6.70 -9.89 21.45
CA THR A 114 7.40 -10.70 22.46
C THR A 114 6.56 -11.90 22.90
N GLU A 115 7.19 -12.90 23.52
CA GLU A 115 6.47 -14.07 24.02
C GLU A 115 5.49 -13.69 25.15
N TYR A 116 5.91 -12.81 26.05
CA TYR A 116 5.02 -12.31 27.10
C TYR A 116 3.85 -11.48 26.54
N ALA A 117 4.10 -10.63 25.52
CA ALA A 117 3.02 -9.93 24.82
C ALA A 117 1.99 -10.90 24.22
N ARG A 118 2.43 -12.03 23.67
CA ARG A 118 1.54 -13.09 23.18
C ARG A 118 0.66 -13.64 24.29
N THR A 119 1.23 -14.01 25.44
CA THR A 119 0.46 -14.58 26.55
C THR A 119 -0.60 -13.60 27.05
N VAL A 120 -0.31 -12.29 27.06
CA VAL A 120 -1.29 -11.25 27.42
C VAL A 120 -2.44 -11.20 26.39
N VAL A 121 -2.13 -11.20 25.09
CA VAL A 121 -3.16 -11.21 24.03
C VAL A 121 -4.00 -12.49 24.08
N GLU A 122 -3.37 -13.65 24.25
CA GLU A 122 -4.08 -14.94 24.40
C GLU A 122 -4.97 -14.98 25.65
N HIS A 123 -4.53 -14.35 26.75
CA HIS A 123 -5.37 -14.22 27.96
C HIS A 123 -6.65 -13.43 27.66
N VAL A 124 -6.58 -12.31 26.92
CA VAL A 124 -7.78 -11.57 26.49
C VAL A 124 -8.69 -12.46 25.63
N LEU A 125 -8.12 -13.27 24.73
CA LEU A 125 -8.89 -14.23 23.94
C LEU A 125 -9.58 -15.30 24.80
N THR A 126 -9.00 -15.69 25.94
CA THR A 126 -9.62 -16.69 26.83
C THR A 126 -10.79 -16.13 27.64
N GLN A 127 -10.81 -14.83 27.93
CA GLN A 127 -11.90 -14.18 28.68
C GLN A 127 -13.25 -14.21 27.95
N GLY A 128 -13.23 -14.17 26.62
CA GLY A 128 -14.40 -14.45 25.78
C GLY A 128 -15.50 -13.39 25.74
N ALA A 129 -15.44 -12.33 26.54
CA ALA A 129 -16.44 -11.28 26.55
C ALA A 129 -16.42 -10.48 25.25
N ALA A 130 -17.58 -10.39 24.58
CA ALA A 130 -17.73 -9.58 23.36
C ALA A 130 -17.42 -8.10 23.67
N SER A 131 -16.28 -7.61 23.22
CA SER A 131 -15.77 -6.28 23.54
C SER A 131 -14.82 -5.77 22.47
N PRO A 132 -14.57 -4.46 22.38
CA PRO A 132 -13.52 -3.90 21.52
C PRO A 132 -12.14 -4.50 21.79
N ARG A 133 -11.84 -4.88 23.04
CA ARG A 133 -10.58 -5.55 23.41
C ARG A 133 -10.47 -6.94 22.75
N LEU A 134 -11.54 -7.74 22.76
CA LEU A 134 -11.56 -9.03 22.07
C LEU A 134 -11.34 -8.84 20.56
N GLN A 135 -12.00 -7.85 19.96
CA GLN A 135 -11.83 -7.54 18.55
C GLN A 135 -10.37 -7.20 18.21
N GLU A 136 -9.72 -6.37 19.03
CA GLU A 136 -8.31 -6.03 18.83
C GLU A 136 -7.38 -7.20 19.13
N ALA A 137 -7.65 -8.03 20.13
CA ALA A 137 -6.86 -9.22 20.43
C ALA A 137 -6.88 -10.23 19.27
N LEU A 138 -8.02 -10.41 18.62
CA LEU A 138 -8.12 -11.22 17.39
C LEU A 138 -7.22 -10.64 16.29
N LEU A 139 -7.25 -9.31 16.08
CA LEU A 139 -6.39 -8.66 15.09
C LEU A 139 -4.92 -8.67 15.50
N ALA A 140 -4.58 -8.51 16.77
CA ALA A 140 -3.20 -8.57 17.23
C ALA A 140 -2.59 -9.98 17.06
N SER A 141 -3.41 -11.03 17.20
CA SER A 141 -2.96 -12.43 17.21
C SER A 141 -2.27 -12.89 15.92
N TRP A 142 -2.64 -12.35 14.73
CA TRP A 142 -2.00 -12.73 13.47
C TRP A 142 -0.54 -12.26 13.36
N ARG A 143 -0.13 -11.30 14.18
CA ARG A 143 1.22 -10.73 14.16
C ARG A 143 2.25 -11.67 14.80
N PHE A 144 1.80 -12.60 15.64
CA PHE A 144 2.66 -13.60 16.27
C PHE A 144 2.87 -14.82 15.37
N PRO A 145 4.01 -15.52 15.49
CA PRO A 145 4.19 -16.83 14.89
C PRO A 145 3.05 -17.78 15.30
N ARG A 146 2.51 -18.54 14.37
CA ARG A 146 1.39 -19.45 14.63
C ARG A 146 1.75 -20.55 15.60
N ARG A 147 0.78 -20.91 16.45
CA ARG A 147 0.80 -22.08 17.34
C ARG A 147 -0.55 -22.77 17.34
N PRO A 148 -0.62 -24.12 17.41
CA PRO A 148 -1.89 -24.83 17.41
C PRO A 148 -2.87 -24.35 18.49
N GLY A 149 -2.39 -24.08 19.71
CA GLY A 149 -3.22 -23.54 20.80
C GLY A 149 -3.85 -22.18 20.48
N THR A 150 -3.06 -21.23 19.91
CA THR A 150 -3.56 -19.93 19.50
C THR A 150 -4.57 -20.06 18.35
N THR A 151 -4.29 -20.93 17.37
CA THR A 151 -5.22 -21.23 16.26
C THR A 151 -6.55 -21.77 16.79
N GLN A 152 -6.52 -22.68 17.77
CA GLN A 152 -7.72 -23.23 18.40
C GLN A 152 -8.52 -22.16 19.17
N LEU A 153 -7.85 -21.27 19.92
CA LEU A 153 -8.50 -20.15 20.61
C LEU A 153 -9.23 -19.24 19.62
N ILE A 154 -8.56 -18.81 18.55
CA ILE A 154 -9.16 -17.93 17.55
C ILE A 154 -10.33 -18.61 16.83
N SER A 155 -10.22 -19.92 16.54
CA SER A 155 -11.26 -20.70 15.85
C SER A 155 -12.60 -20.73 16.58
N ARG A 156 -12.62 -20.57 17.92
CA ARG A 156 -13.86 -20.48 18.72
C ARG A 156 -14.72 -19.28 18.31
N TYR A 157 -14.10 -18.20 17.81
CA TYR A 157 -14.78 -16.96 17.45
C TYR A 157 -15.23 -16.92 15.98
N ALA A 158 -14.84 -17.88 15.17
CA ALA A 158 -15.20 -17.93 13.75
C ALA A 158 -16.71 -18.12 13.50
N ARG A 159 -17.47 -18.55 14.51
CA ARG A 159 -18.94 -18.71 14.49
C ARG A 159 -19.64 -17.79 15.51
N HIS A 160 -18.96 -16.77 16.02
CA HIS A 160 -19.53 -15.86 17.01
C HIS A 160 -20.76 -15.12 16.45
N ALA A 161 -21.77 -14.83 17.28
CA ALA A 161 -23.00 -14.14 16.85
C ALA A 161 -22.70 -12.74 16.29
N ASP A 162 -21.77 -12.01 16.92
CA ASP A 162 -21.31 -10.71 16.45
C ASP A 162 -20.45 -10.87 15.18
N GLN A 163 -20.93 -10.28 14.07
CA GLN A 163 -20.23 -10.27 12.78
C GLN A 163 -18.88 -9.58 12.86
N GLN A 164 -18.72 -8.56 13.73
CA GLN A 164 -17.46 -7.85 13.89
C GLN A 164 -16.39 -8.74 14.52
N ILE A 165 -16.76 -9.63 15.41
CA ILE A 165 -15.85 -10.63 16.00
C ILE A 165 -15.57 -11.74 14.98
N ARG A 166 -16.60 -12.24 14.27
CA ARG A 166 -16.43 -13.32 13.28
C ARG A 166 -15.39 -12.99 12.23
N TRP A 167 -15.54 -11.85 11.53
CA TRP A 167 -14.63 -11.54 10.43
C TRP A 167 -13.19 -11.32 10.90
N ARG A 168 -13.00 -10.76 12.12
CA ARG A 168 -11.65 -10.58 12.69
C ARG A 168 -10.99 -11.92 13.02
N ALA A 169 -11.75 -12.87 13.55
CA ALA A 169 -11.26 -14.22 13.79
C ALA A 169 -10.84 -14.90 12.46
N ILE A 170 -11.69 -14.84 11.43
CA ILE A 170 -11.36 -15.39 10.11
C ILE A 170 -10.18 -14.66 9.47
N TYR A 171 -10.11 -13.33 9.60
CA TYR A 171 -8.95 -12.56 9.13
C TYR A 171 -7.66 -13.05 9.80
N ALA A 172 -7.65 -13.19 11.12
CA ALA A 172 -6.49 -13.67 11.87
C ALA A 172 -6.06 -15.08 11.44
N LEU A 173 -7.01 -15.99 11.18
CA LEU A 173 -6.74 -17.34 10.72
C LEU A 173 -6.21 -17.40 9.27
N THR A 174 -6.52 -16.41 8.43
CA THR A 174 -6.23 -16.44 6.99
C THR A 174 -5.19 -15.40 6.53
N ARG A 175 -4.78 -14.46 7.38
CA ARG A 175 -3.81 -13.39 7.00
C ARG A 175 -2.44 -13.95 6.62
N ASN A 176 -1.92 -14.87 7.40
CA ASN A 176 -0.81 -15.75 7.04
C ASN A 176 -1.38 -16.98 6.29
N PRO A 177 -0.60 -17.78 5.57
CA PRO A 177 -1.11 -19.00 4.99
C PRO A 177 -1.87 -19.81 6.05
N ALA A 178 -3.14 -20.15 5.77
CA ALA A 178 -3.96 -20.87 6.71
C ALA A 178 -3.37 -22.26 6.96
N GLU A 179 -3.45 -22.75 8.20
CA GLU A 179 -3.08 -24.13 8.51
C GLU A 179 -4.11 -25.10 7.92
N PRO A 180 -3.71 -26.28 7.44
CA PRO A 180 -4.66 -27.29 6.96
C PRO A 180 -5.75 -27.65 7.97
N SER A 181 -5.48 -27.55 9.27
CA SER A 181 -6.41 -27.80 10.35
C SER A 181 -7.62 -26.88 10.38
N VAL A 182 -7.51 -25.63 9.84
CA VAL A 182 -8.62 -24.68 9.78
C VAL A 182 -9.46 -24.81 8.52
N VAL A 183 -9.04 -25.58 7.51
CA VAL A 183 -9.76 -25.71 6.24
C VAL A 183 -11.22 -26.14 6.42
N PRO A 184 -11.57 -27.14 7.27
CA PRO A 184 -12.97 -27.50 7.51
C PRO A 184 -13.82 -26.34 8.04
N LEU A 185 -13.24 -25.49 8.92
CA LEU A 185 -13.90 -24.31 9.45
C LEU A 185 -14.11 -23.25 8.34
N LEU A 186 -13.10 -23.01 7.51
CA LEU A 186 -13.22 -22.06 6.39
C LEU A 186 -14.24 -22.51 5.35
N LEU A 187 -14.33 -23.80 5.08
CA LEU A 187 -15.35 -24.40 4.21
C LEU A 187 -16.77 -24.14 4.74
N ASP A 188 -16.98 -24.34 6.02
CA ASP A 188 -18.25 -24.06 6.66
C ASP A 188 -18.61 -22.58 6.54
N VAL A 189 -17.68 -21.68 6.91
CA VAL A 189 -17.90 -20.22 6.82
C VAL A 189 -18.18 -19.77 5.37
N VAL A 190 -17.46 -20.30 4.37
CA VAL A 190 -17.74 -19.98 2.97
C VAL A 190 -19.16 -20.41 2.57
N ARG A 191 -19.65 -21.54 3.07
CA ARG A 191 -20.99 -22.05 2.72
C ARG A 191 -22.13 -21.32 3.42
N THR A 192 -21.91 -20.88 4.66
CA THR A 192 -23.00 -20.46 5.56
C THR A 192 -23.00 -18.97 5.92
N ASP A 193 -21.86 -18.28 5.81
CA ASP A 193 -21.72 -16.87 6.22
C ASP A 193 -21.79 -15.91 5.03
N SER A 194 -21.75 -14.62 5.33
CA SER A 194 -21.79 -13.52 4.37
C SER A 194 -20.77 -12.42 4.72
N GLY A 195 -20.69 -11.40 3.91
CA GLY A 195 -19.84 -10.23 4.15
C GLY A 195 -18.35 -10.57 4.30
N TYR A 196 -17.66 -9.87 5.20
CA TYR A 196 -16.20 -9.99 5.31
C TYR A 196 -15.72 -11.34 5.84
N ALA A 197 -16.52 -12.03 6.70
CA ALA A 197 -16.17 -13.37 7.17
C ALA A 197 -16.09 -14.35 6.00
N ALA A 198 -17.13 -14.39 5.14
CA ALA A 198 -17.13 -15.22 3.94
C ALA A 198 -16.01 -14.81 2.96
N ALA A 199 -15.78 -13.49 2.77
CA ALA A 199 -14.75 -12.99 1.88
C ALA A 199 -13.33 -13.41 2.32
N PHE A 200 -13.01 -13.28 3.62
CA PHE A 200 -11.70 -13.70 4.14
C PHE A 200 -11.56 -15.23 4.19
N ALA A 201 -12.64 -15.96 4.46
CA ALA A 201 -12.62 -17.42 4.39
C ALA A 201 -12.35 -17.92 2.96
N ALA A 202 -13.03 -17.33 1.95
CA ALA A 202 -12.77 -17.63 0.54
C ALA A 202 -11.31 -17.36 0.16
N ARG A 203 -10.74 -16.21 0.58
CA ARG A 203 -9.33 -15.89 0.39
C ARG A 203 -8.39 -16.92 1.06
N GLY A 204 -8.80 -17.47 2.20
CA GLY A 204 -8.04 -18.46 2.96
C GLY A 204 -8.05 -19.86 2.33
N LEU A 205 -9.05 -20.19 1.54
CA LEU A 205 -9.18 -21.48 0.84
C LEU A 205 -8.32 -21.53 -0.42
N ARG A 206 -7.00 -21.33 -0.28
CA ARG A 206 -6.05 -21.45 -1.39
C ARG A 206 -5.73 -22.91 -1.67
N ALA A 207 -5.40 -23.25 -2.91
CA ALA A 207 -5.00 -24.59 -3.30
C ALA A 207 -3.85 -25.17 -2.43
N ALA A 208 -2.92 -24.29 -2.01
CA ALA A 208 -1.79 -24.67 -1.16
C ALA A 208 -2.17 -24.96 0.31
N THR A 209 -3.35 -24.53 0.78
CA THR A 209 -3.81 -24.77 2.16
C THR A 209 -4.53 -26.09 2.33
N ALA A 210 -5.00 -26.69 1.24
CA ALA A 210 -5.65 -27.99 1.25
C ALA A 210 -4.60 -29.11 1.18
N ASP A 211 -4.53 -29.92 2.23
CA ASP A 211 -3.51 -30.96 2.45
C ASP A 211 -3.73 -32.26 1.63
N SER A 212 -4.86 -32.39 0.96
CA SER A 212 -5.21 -33.56 0.17
C SER A 212 -5.99 -33.20 -1.10
N ALA A 213 -5.95 -34.09 -2.09
CA ALA A 213 -6.73 -33.95 -3.32
C ALA A 213 -8.24 -33.88 -3.06
N GLY A 214 -8.73 -34.61 -2.04
CA GLY A 214 -10.14 -34.56 -1.62
C GLY A 214 -10.52 -33.18 -1.10
N ARG A 215 -9.76 -32.62 -0.18
CA ARG A 215 -9.99 -31.26 0.36
C ARG A 215 -9.83 -30.18 -0.69
N ARG A 216 -8.89 -30.34 -1.64
CA ARG A 216 -8.77 -29.41 -2.77
C ARG A 216 -10.03 -29.37 -3.62
N ARG A 217 -10.60 -30.52 -3.97
CA ARG A 217 -11.86 -30.58 -4.71
C ARG A 217 -13.03 -30.00 -3.93
N GLU A 218 -13.13 -30.31 -2.64
CA GLU A 218 -14.17 -29.78 -1.76
C GLU A 218 -14.09 -28.24 -1.64
N ALA A 219 -12.87 -27.71 -1.47
CA ALA A 219 -12.64 -26.27 -1.39
C ALA A 219 -12.97 -25.57 -2.71
N ALA A 220 -12.55 -26.13 -3.84
CA ALA A 220 -12.89 -25.60 -5.16
C ALA A 220 -14.41 -25.59 -5.38
N ALA A 221 -15.10 -26.68 -5.03
CA ALA A 221 -16.56 -26.76 -5.13
C ALA A 221 -17.26 -25.71 -4.26
N ALA A 222 -16.82 -25.52 -3.01
CA ALA A 222 -17.35 -24.48 -2.13
C ALA A 222 -17.13 -23.07 -2.68
N LEU A 223 -15.95 -22.76 -3.22
CA LEU A 223 -15.66 -21.49 -3.85
C LEU A 223 -16.51 -21.23 -5.09
N LEU A 224 -16.76 -22.26 -5.90
CA LEU A 224 -17.62 -22.16 -7.10
C LEU A 224 -19.07 -21.78 -6.75
N THR A 225 -19.59 -22.11 -5.57
CA THR A 225 -20.92 -21.65 -5.13
C THR A 225 -20.96 -20.14 -4.88
N ARG A 226 -19.81 -19.48 -4.70
CA ARG A 226 -19.70 -18.07 -4.32
C ARG A 226 -19.26 -17.14 -5.46
N ILE A 227 -19.01 -17.65 -6.66
CA ILE A 227 -18.59 -16.81 -7.82
C ILE A 227 -19.69 -15.86 -8.31
N ASN A 228 -20.95 -16.09 -7.95
CA ASN A 228 -22.08 -15.24 -8.23
C ASN A 228 -22.62 -14.50 -7.00
N ASP A 229 -21.85 -14.43 -5.92
CA ASP A 229 -22.26 -13.75 -4.69
C ASP A 229 -22.59 -12.28 -4.96
N ALA A 230 -23.62 -11.76 -4.31
CA ALA A 230 -24.04 -10.37 -4.45
C ALA A 230 -22.94 -9.41 -3.94
N ALA A 231 -22.23 -9.80 -2.86
CA ALA A 231 -21.15 -9.02 -2.29
C ALA A 231 -19.88 -9.12 -3.17
N PRO A 232 -19.36 -8.02 -3.75
CA PRO A 232 -18.16 -8.02 -4.58
C PRO A 232 -16.95 -8.65 -3.88
N ALA A 233 -16.80 -8.40 -2.57
CA ALA A 233 -15.69 -8.92 -1.79
C ALA A 233 -15.66 -10.45 -1.74
N VAL A 234 -16.81 -11.08 -1.58
CA VAL A 234 -16.92 -12.57 -1.56
C VAL A 234 -16.65 -13.12 -2.95
N ARG A 235 -17.34 -12.60 -3.96
CA ARG A 235 -17.24 -13.05 -5.35
C ARG A 235 -15.81 -12.96 -5.89
N ILE A 236 -15.15 -11.82 -5.71
CA ILE A 236 -13.78 -11.59 -6.21
C ILE A 236 -12.76 -12.45 -5.46
N ASN A 237 -12.89 -12.60 -4.13
CA ASN A 237 -11.99 -13.47 -3.38
C ASN A 237 -12.17 -14.94 -3.76
N ALA A 238 -13.39 -15.39 -4.06
CA ALA A 238 -13.62 -16.73 -4.57
C ALA A 238 -12.94 -16.95 -5.93
N LEU A 239 -13.11 -16.02 -6.88
CA LEU A 239 -12.44 -16.07 -8.19
C LEU A 239 -10.91 -16.07 -8.06
N THR A 240 -10.37 -15.19 -7.20
CA THR A 240 -8.93 -15.10 -6.96
C THR A 240 -8.37 -16.39 -6.34
N ALA A 241 -9.10 -16.99 -5.40
CA ALA A 241 -8.70 -18.27 -4.80
C ALA A 241 -8.74 -19.40 -5.82
N LEU A 242 -9.80 -19.48 -6.65
CA LEU A 242 -9.96 -20.49 -7.71
C LEU A 242 -8.83 -20.46 -8.74
N ALA A 243 -8.31 -19.28 -9.08
CA ALA A 243 -7.14 -19.14 -9.96
C ALA A 243 -5.94 -19.98 -9.49
N GLY A 244 -5.76 -20.16 -8.18
CA GLY A 244 -4.68 -20.97 -7.61
C GLY A 244 -4.83 -22.49 -7.81
N TYR A 245 -6.03 -22.98 -8.14
CA TYR A 245 -6.30 -24.42 -8.32
C TYR A 245 -5.84 -24.95 -9.65
N ARG A 246 -5.79 -24.12 -10.70
CA ARG A 246 -5.31 -24.46 -12.05
C ARG A 246 -6.03 -25.68 -12.64
N ASP A 247 -7.35 -25.72 -12.51
CA ASP A 247 -8.20 -26.84 -12.91
C ASP A 247 -9.10 -26.43 -14.09
N SER A 248 -8.83 -26.99 -15.28
CA SER A 248 -9.55 -26.66 -16.51
C SER A 248 -11.03 -27.11 -16.50
N THR A 249 -11.42 -28.02 -15.61
CA THR A 249 -12.83 -28.45 -15.49
C THR A 249 -13.74 -27.35 -14.97
N MET A 250 -13.19 -26.33 -14.29
CA MET A 250 -13.95 -25.21 -13.77
C MET A 250 -14.25 -24.12 -14.83
N VAL A 251 -13.58 -24.12 -15.97
CA VAL A 251 -13.65 -23.07 -16.98
C VAL A 251 -15.09 -22.77 -17.39
N THR A 252 -15.89 -23.79 -17.68
CA THR A 252 -17.29 -23.64 -18.13
C THR A 252 -18.13 -22.82 -17.14
N GLN A 253 -17.88 -22.98 -15.84
CA GLN A 253 -18.61 -22.22 -14.79
C GLN A 253 -18.11 -20.78 -14.65
N LEU A 254 -16.86 -20.49 -15.03
CA LEU A 254 -16.25 -19.16 -14.95
C LEU A 254 -16.60 -18.27 -16.16
N LEU A 255 -16.84 -18.88 -17.36
CA LEU A 255 -17.09 -18.14 -18.60
C LEU A 255 -18.20 -17.10 -18.53
N PRO A 256 -19.37 -17.32 -17.88
CA PRO A 256 -20.42 -16.32 -17.79
C PRO A 256 -19.96 -15.02 -17.13
N LEU A 257 -18.99 -15.11 -16.18
CA LEU A 257 -18.47 -13.95 -15.43
C LEU A 257 -17.58 -13.03 -16.28
N LEU A 258 -17.10 -13.49 -17.44
CA LEU A 258 -16.41 -12.63 -18.40
C LEU A 258 -17.33 -11.55 -18.99
N ARG A 259 -18.66 -11.67 -18.81
CA ARG A 259 -19.68 -10.72 -19.24
C ARG A 259 -20.40 -10.05 -18.06
N HIS A 260 -19.88 -10.18 -16.85
CA HIS A 260 -20.47 -9.58 -15.65
C HIS A 260 -20.53 -8.05 -15.78
N SER A 261 -21.58 -7.42 -15.23
CA SER A 261 -21.76 -5.95 -15.30
C SER A 261 -20.59 -5.17 -14.68
N GLN A 262 -20.03 -5.65 -13.57
CA GLN A 262 -18.90 -5.02 -12.90
C GLN A 262 -17.57 -5.38 -13.55
N ILE A 263 -16.78 -4.38 -13.93
CA ILE A 263 -15.49 -4.53 -14.61
C ILE A 263 -14.50 -5.35 -13.75
N ASN A 264 -14.41 -5.06 -12.45
CA ASN A 264 -13.50 -5.76 -11.55
C ASN A 264 -13.82 -7.27 -11.43
N THR A 265 -15.09 -7.65 -11.58
CA THR A 265 -15.49 -9.07 -11.67
C THR A 265 -15.03 -9.70 -12.98
N ARG A 266 -15.15 -8.98 -14.12
CA ARG A 266 -14.64 -9.47 -15.42
C ARG A 266 -13.13 -9.66 -15.40
N VAL A 267 -12.38 -8.73 -14.78
CA VAL A 267 -10.93 -8.84 -14.59
C VAL A 267 -10.57 -10.08 -13.77
N ALA A 268 -11.21 -10.27 -12.61
CA ALA A 268 -10.96 -11.44 -11.75
C ALA A 268 -11.34 -12.76 -12.44
N ALA A 269 -12.44 -12.77 -13.19
CA ALA A 269 -12.86 -13.93 -13.98
C ALA A 269 -11.87 -14.26 -15.09
N ALA A 270 -11.38 -13.26 -15.84
CA ALA A 270 -10.38 -13.46 -16.88
C ALA A 270 -9.07 -14.05 -16.31
N GLN A 271 -8.64 -13.58 -15.13
CA GLN A 271 -7.49 -14.16 -14.42
C GLN A 271 -7.74 -15.61 -14.00
N ALA A 272 -8.93 -15.92 -13.47
CA ALA A 272 -9.28 -17.28 -13.05
C ALA A 272 -9.38 -18.23 -14.25
N VAL A 273 -10.00 -17.80 -15.36
CA VAL A 273 -10.08 -18.56 -16.63
C VAL A 273 -8.68 -18.82 -17.17
N ALA A 274 -7.82 -17.80 -17.22
CA ALA A 274 -6.44 -17.95 -17.66
C ALA A 274 -5.65 -18.96 -16.84
N ALA A 275 -5.76 -18.86 -15.51
CA ALA A 275 -5.06 -19.77 -14.61
C ALA A 275 -5.57 -21.21 -14.69
N SER A 276 -6.85 -21.41 -14.99
CA SER A 276 -7.46 -22.74 -15.19
C SER A 276 -6.98 -23.45 -16.44
N GLY A 277 -6.68 -22.70 -17.51
CA GLY A 277 -6.11 -23.24 -18.73
C GLY A 277 -7.08 -24.00 -19.63
N GLY A 278 -6.54 -24.66 -20.64
CA GLY A 278 -7.29 -25.46 -21.61
C GLY A 278 -7.75 -24.69 -22.87
N SER A 279 -8.21 -25.43 -23.89
CA SER A 279 -8.60 -24.86 -25.20
C SER A 279 -9.80 -23.92 -25.09
N GLN A 280 -10.75 -24.22 -24.21
CA GLN A 280 -11.93 -23.40 -23.98
C GLN A 280 -11.56 -22.06 -23.33
N ALA A 281 -10.61 -22.06 -22.38
CA ALA A 281 -10.07 -20.84 -21.77
C ALA A 281 -9.38 -19.96 -22.83
N TRP A 282 -8.57 -20.58 -23.69
CA TRP A 282 -7.92 -19.86 -24.78
C TRP A 282 -8.91 -19.13 -25.68
N ALA A 283 -9.92 -19.87 -26.21
CA ALA A 283 -10.90 -19.31 -27.12
C ALA A 283 -11.69 -18.14 -26.50
N ALA A 284 -12.08 -18.30 -25.23
CA ALA A 284 -12.82 -17.26 -24.51
C ALA A 284 -11.99 -15.99 -24.25
N LEU A 285 -10.72 -16.17 -23.84
CA LEU A 285 -9.81 -15.04 -23.60
C LEU A 285 -9.41 -14.34 -24.90
N GLU A 286 -9.22 -15.07 -26.00
CA GLU A 286 -8.92 -14.47 -27.30
C GLU A 286 -10.11 -13.63 -27.80
N ALA A 287 -11.34 -14.15 -27.69
CA ALA A 287 -12.55 -13.40 -28.01
C ALA A 287 -12.69 -12.13 -27.16
N LEU A 288 -12.38 -12.23 -25.84
CA LEU A 288 -12.44 -11.11 -24.92
C LEU A 288 -11.38 -10.05 -25.25
N ALA A 289 -10.14 -10.45 -25.54
CA ALA A 289 -9.06 -9.54 -25.91
C ALA A 289 -9.36 -8.77 -27.22
N ARG A 290 -10.01 -9.42 -28.19
CA ARG A 290 -10.41 -8.82 -29.48
C ARG A 290 -11.70 -8.01 -29.42
N SER A 291 -12.43 -8.03 -28.31
CA SER A 291 -13.71 -7.32 -28.17
C SER A 291 -13.51 -5.80 -28.21
N GLY A 292 -13.90 -5.14 -29.29
CA GLY A 292 -13.71 -3.70 -29.48
C GLY A 292 -14.53 -2.80 -28.52
N GLY A 293 -15.62 -3.33 -27.94
CA GLY A 293 -16.45 -2.61 -26.98
C GLY A 293 -16.06 -2.81 -25.50
N GLU A 294 -15.03 -3.62 -25.24
CA GLU A 294 -14.59 -3.91 -23.87
C GLU A 294 -13.48 -2.95 -23.42
N ARG A 295 -13.40 -2.71 -22.10
CA ARG A 295 -12.41 -1.84 -21.48
C ARG A 295 -10.99 -2.37 -21.66
N ALA A 296 -10.03 -1.46 -21.87
CA ALA A 296 -8.62 -1.83 -22.07
C ALA A 296 -8.05 -2.72 -20.96
N VAL A 297 -8.42 -2.47 -19.69
CA VAL A 297 -7.97 -3.31 -18.56
C VAL A 297 -8.44 -4.75 -18.68
N VAL A 298 -9.66 -5.00 -19.12
CA VAL A 298 -10.20 -6.36 -19.29
C VAL A 298 -9.54 -7.05 -20.49
N ARG A 299 -9.42 -6.35 -21.62
CA ARG A 299 -8.73 -6.82 -22.83
C ARG A 299 -7.25 -7.13 -22.54
N GLY A 300 -6.57 -6.22 -21.83
CA GLY A 300 -5.18 -6.40 -21.41
C GLY A 300 -4.99 -7.58 -20.45
N THR A 301 -5.91 -7.77 -19.52
CA THR A 301 -5.92 -8.94 -18.62
C THR A 301 -6.08 -10.24 -19.41
N ALA A 302 -6.96 -10.25 -20.39
CA ALA A 302 -7.14 -11.41 -21.28
C ALA A 302 -5.87 -11.70 -22.11
N LEU A 303 -5.24 -10.66 -22.67
CA LEU A 303 -3.94 -10.80 -23.38
C LEU A 303 -2.86 -11.38 -22.46
N ASN A 304 -2.70 -10.85 -21.22
CA ASN A 304 -1.75 -11.38 -20.25
C ASN A 304 -2.02 -12.86 -19.92
N GLY A 305 -3.30 -13.23 -19.82
CA GLY A 305 -3.72 -14.61 -19.62
C GLY A 305 -3.32 -15.52 -20.79
N LEU A 306 -3.53 -15.09 -22.02
CA LEU A 306 -3.14 -15.82 -23.22
C LEU A 306 -1.63 -16.01 -23.31
N VAL A 307 -0.84 -14.96 -23.01
CA VAL A 307 0.62 -15.06 -22.98
C VAL A 307 1.08 -16.03 -21.89
N GLY A 308 0.42 -16.04 -20.75
CA GLY A 308 0.71 -17.01 -19.66
C GLY A 308 0.37 -18.45 -20.02
N LEU A 309 -0.61 -18.67 -20.90
CA LEU A 309 -0.98 -19.99 -21.41
C LEU A 309 -0.03 -20.49 -22.51
N ASP A 310 0.23 -19.68 -23.50
CA ASP A 310 1.17 -19.94 -24.60
C ASP A 310 1.67 -18.63 -25.21
N ALA A 311 2.87 -18.24 -24.80
CA ALA A 311 3.47 -16.97 -25.22
C ALA A 311 3.68 -16.88 -26.74
N ARG A 312 4.14 -17.97 -27.37
CA ARG A 312 4.40 -17.98 -28.83
C ARG A 312 3.12 -17.82 -29.63
N ARG A 313 2.07 -18.49 -29.22
CA ARG A 313 0.75 -18.40 -29.85
C ARG A 313 0.09 -17.04 -29.64
N ALA A 314 0.31 -16.39 -28.46
CA ALA A 314 -0.27 -15.10 -28.13
C ALA A 314 0.49 -13.89 -28.72
N LEU A 315 1.77 -14.07 -29.12
CA LEU A 315 2.62 -12.97 -29.60
C LEU A 315 2.01 -12.16 -30.76
N PRO A 316 1.37 -12.76 -31.80
CA PRO A 316 0.70 -11.98 -32.84
C PRO A 316 -0.37 -11.02 -32.30
N LEU A 317 -1.15 -11.43 -31.31
CA LEU A 317 -2.15 -10.57 -30.68
C LEU A 317 -1.49 -9.45 -29.85
N ALA A 318 -0.39 -9.73 -29.16
CA ALA A 318 0.38 -8.69 -28.47
C ALA A 318 0.94 -7.66 -29.47
N GLN A 319 1.37 -8.08 -30.65
CA GLN A 319 1.80 -7.19 -31.74
C GLN A 319 0.65 -6.37 -32.33
N GLU A 320 -0.57 -6.91 -32.39
CA GLU A 320 -1.77 -6.16 -32.77
C GLU A 320 -2.05 -5.06 -31.73
N PHE A 321 -1.99 -5.39 -30.44
CA PHE A 321 -2.16 -4.41 -29.35
C PHE A 321 -1.09 -3.32 -29.40
N ALA A 322 0.16 -3.66 -29.71
CA ALA A 322 1.26 -2.69 -29.83
C ALA A 322 1.04 -1.64 -30.94
N ARG A 323 0.15 -1.92 -31.90
CA ARG A 323 -0.21 -0.98 -32.98
C ARG A 323 -1.54 -0.27 -32.77
N ALA A 324 -2.20 -0.52 -31.63
CA ALA A 324 -3.51 0.09 -31.33
C ALA A 324 -3.41 1.62 -31.23
N SER A 325 -4.46 2.32 -31.64
CA SER A 325 -4.57 3.77 -31.46
C SER A 325 -4.60 4.17 -29.97
N GLU A 326 -5.27 3.37 -29.15
CA GLU A 326 -5.37 3.53 -27.71
C GLU A 326 -4.06 3.17 -27.01
N TRP A 327 -3.45 4.14 -26.30
CA TRP A 327 -2.17 3.95 -25.65
C TRP A 327 -2.21 2.88 -24.54
N LEU A 328 -3.35 2.72 -23.84
CA LEU A 328 -3.52 1.70 -22.81
C LEU A 328 -3.34 0.27 -23.38
N LEU A 329 -3.88 -0.01 -24.56
CA LEU A 329 -3.66 -1.32 -25.20
C LEU A 329 -2.19 -1.55 -25.53
N ARG A 330 -1.48 -0.52 -26.01
CA ARG A 330 -0.04 -0.61 -26.28
C ARG A 330 0.76 -0.84 -24.98
N LEU A 331 0.35 -0.19 -23.87
CA LEU A 331 0.91 -0.42 -22.54
C LEU A 331 0.68 -1.87 -22.07
N TYR A 332 -0.52 -2.42 -22.27
CA TYR A 332 -0.78 -3.82 -21.93
C TYR A 332 0.01 -4.80 -22.80
N ALA A 333 0.27 -4.47 -24.07
CA ALA A 333 1.17 -5.25 -24.92
C ALA A 333 2.59 -5.29 -24.34
N ALA A 334 3.12 -4.15 -23.88
CA ALA A 334 4.43 -4.06 -23.25
C ALA A 334 4.52 -4.95 -22.00
N ARG A 335 3.53 -4.87 -21.11
CA ARG A 335 3.45 -5.66 -19.86
C ARG A 335 3.33 -7.16 -20.15
N ALA A 336 2.54 -7.56 -21.15
CA ALA A 336 2.37 -8.95 -21.54
C ALA A 336 3.70 -9.58 -21.98
N GLY A 337 4.57 -8.82 -22.63
CA GLY A 337 5.92 -9.25 -22.98
C GLY A 337 6.74 -9.75 -21.79
N GLY A 338 6.56 -9.16 -20.59
CA GLY A 338 7.26 -9.59 -19.37
C GLY A 338 6.96 -11.05 -18.95
N THR A 339 5.80 -11.58 -19.34
CA THR A 339 5.43 -12.97 -19.09
C THR A 339 5.97 -13.91 -20.18
N ALA A 340 6.21 -13.40 -21.39
CA ALA A 340 6.65 -14.19 -22.55
C ALA A 340 8.13 -14.63 -22.48
N GLY A 341 8.96 -13.94 -21.69
CA GLY A 341 10.41 -14.10 -21.66
C GLY A 341 11.13 -13.21 -22.67
N SER A 342 12.39 -12.84 -22.36
CA SER A 342 13.12 -11.80 -23.08
C SER A 342 13.34 -12.12 -24.55
N GLU A 343 13.63 -13.36 -24.90
CA GLU A 343 13.91 -13.76 -26.28
C GLU A 343 12.71 -13.50 -27.20
N LEU A 344 11.51 -13.86 -26.76
CA LEU A 344 10.28 -13.67 -27.54
C LEU A 344 9.79 -12.22 -27.50
N ALA A 345 9.95 -11.53 -26.38
CA ALA A 345 9.39 -10.21 -26.16
C ALA A 345 10.28 -9.05 -26.63
N LEU A 346 11.59 -9.27 -26.80
CA LEU A 346 12.54 -8.20 -27.13
C LEU A 346 12.17 -7.40 -28.40
N PRO A 347 11.72 -8.02 -29.52
CA PRO A 347 11.28 -7.24 -30.68
C PRO A 347 10.07 -6.35 -30.37
N LEU A 348 9.14 -6.85 -29.56
CA LEU A 348 7.97 -6.09 -29.11
C LEU A 348 8.38 -4.90 -28.22
N TRP A 349 9.26 -5.13 -27.24
CA TRP A 349 9.75 -4.06 -26.35
C TRP A 349 10.55 -3.01 -27.11
N ARG A 350 11.39 -3.38 -28.08
CA ARG A 350 12.10 -2.43 -28.93
C ARG A 350 11.14 -1.53 -29.73
N THR A 351 10.07 -2.11 -30.25
CA THR A 351 9.04 -1.34 -30.96
C THR A 351 8.37 -0.36 -30.02
N LEU A 352 7.97 -0.80 -28.82
CA LEU A 352 7.26 0.03 -27.84
C LEU A 352 8.17 1.01 -27.08
N ALA A 353 9.47 0.76 -27.03
CA ALA A 353 10.46 1.72 -26.50
C ALA A 353 10.66 2.95 -27.43
N GLY A 354 10.14 2.90 -28.65
CA GLY A 354 10.01 4.04 -29.55
C GLY A 354 8.60 4.64 -29.61
N ASP A 355 7.71 4.31 -28.68
CA ASP A 355 6.33 4.82 -28.67
C ASP A 355 6.28 6.32 -28.44
N ARG A 356 5.26 6.97 -29.01
CA ARG A 356 4.99 8.40 -28.83
C ARG A 356 4.51 8.76 -27.41
N ASP A 357 4.01 7.81 -26.64
CA ASP A 357 3.54 7.99 -25.27
C ASP A 357 4.60 7.46 -24.28
N ALA A 358 5.16 8.33 -23.48
CA ALA A 358 6.22 7.98 -22.53
C ALA A 358 5.82 6.88 -21.56
N ARG A 359 4.53 6.77 -21.19
CA ARG A 359 4.02 5.71 -20.30
C ARG A 359 4.13 4.33 -20.93
N VAL A 360 3.97 4.24 -22.25
CA VAL A 360 4.17 2.99 -23.01
C VAL A 360 5.65 2.65 -23.07
N VAL A 361 6.51 3.65 -23.30
CA VAL A 361 7.97 3.46 -23.29
C VAL A 361 8.44 2.95 -21.94
N VAL A 362 8.01 3.60 -20.84
CA VAL A 362 8.33 3.17 -19.46
C VAL A 362 7.88 1.72 -19.27
N ALA A 363 6.64 1.37 -19.60
CA ALA A 363 6.12 0.01 -19.43
C ALA A 363 6.91 -1.03 -20.22
N ALA A 364 7.40 -0.70 -21.41
CA ALA A 364 8.22 -1.61 -22.22
C ALA A 364 9.61 -1.84 -21.62
N VAL A 365 10.24 -0.76 -21.15
CA VAL A 365 11.57 -0.81 -20.52
C VAL A 365 11.51 -1.52 -19.16
N GLU A 366 10.48 -1.24 -18.34
CA GLU A 366 10.25 -1.93 -17.06
C GLU A 366 9.96 -3.42 -17.25
N ALA A 367 9.15 -3.78 -18.25
CA ALA A 367 8.87 -5.19 -18.56
C ALA A 367 10.15 -5.93 -18.97
N ALA A 368 11.01 -5.29 -19.76
CA ALA A 368 12.33 -5.82 -20.12
C ALA A 368 13.26 -5.93 -18.89
N ALA A 369 13.26 -4.91 -18.02
CA ALA A 369 14.05 -4.91 -16.78
C ALA A 369 13.58 -5.98 -15.78
N GLY A 370 12.27 -6.25 -15.71
CA GLY A 370 11.65 -7.25 -14.84
C GLY A 370 11.71 -8.69 -15.38
N ALA A 371 12.12 -8.90 -16.61
CA ALA A 371 12.17 -10.24 -17.21
C ALA A 371 13.11 -11.18 -16.42
N ARG A 372 12.78 -12.47 -16.36
CA ARG A 372 13.52 -13.45 -15.54
C ARG A 372 14.95 -13.71 -16.02
N ASP A 373 15.17 -13.61 -17.31
CA ASP A 373 16.44 -13.83 -17.99
C ASP A 373 17.14 -12.50 -18.32
N THR A 374 18.46 -12.54 -18.45
CA THR A 374 19.29 -11.40 -18.86
C THR A 374 19.86 -11.65 -20.24
N LEU A 375 19.38 -10.91 -21.25
CA LEU A 375 19.91 -10.97 -22.61
C LEU A 375 20.84 -9.78 -22.89
N PRO A 376 22.02 -9.98 -23.54
CA PRO A 376 22.87 -8.86 -23.98
C PRO A 376 22.13 -7.84 -24.85
N ALA A 377 21.20 -8.31 -25.68
CA ALA A 377 20.39 -7.44 -26.52
C ALA A 377 19.38 -6.58 -25.74
N ALA A 378 18.91 -7.01 -24.58
CA ALA A 378 18.09 -6.18 -23.68
C ALA A 378 18.95 -5.10 -22.99
N ARG A 379 20.22 -5.39 -22.66
CA ARG A 379 21.15 -4.38 -22.15
C ARG A 379 21.35 -3.22 -23.13
N ALA A 380 21.44 -3.50 -24.43
CA ALA A 380 21.54 -2.45 -25.44
C ALA A 380 20.33 -1.52 -25.43
N LEU A 381 19.10 -2.07 -25.28
CA LEU A 381 17.88 -1.28 -25.15
C LEU A 381 17.97 -0.33 -23.93
N PHE A 382 18.45 -0.79 -22.79
CA PHE A 382 18.59 0.06 -21.60
C PHE A 382 19.58 1.20 -21.81
N ILE A 383 20.74 0.93 -22.44
CA ILE A 383 21.74 1.96 -22.77
C ILE A 383 21.14 3.02 -23.68
N GLU A 384 20.42 2.62 -24.72
CA GLU A 384 19.74 3.55 -25.64
C GLU A 384 18.74 4.44 -24.89
N GLN A 385 17.97 3.90 -23.96
CA GLN A 385 16.94 4.64 -23.22
C GLN A 385 17.51 5.57 -22.13
N LEU A 386 18.80 5.51 -21.79
CA LEU A 386 19.44 6.55 -20.95
C LEU A 386 19.46 7.93 -21.61
N ALA A 387 19.35 8.02 -22.93
CA ALA A 387 19.26 9.26 -23.67
C ALA A 387 17.86 9.90 -23.64
N ALA A 388 16.83 9.20 -23.18
CA ALA A 388 15.44 9.66 -23.16
C ALA A 388 15.29 11.01 -22.42
N ALA A 389 14.41 11.87 -22.91
CA ALA A 389 14.07 13.13 -22.24
C ALA A 389 13.35 12.88 -20.91
N ASP A 390 12.45 11.92 -20.89
CA ASP A 390 11.62 11.57 -19.74
C ASP A 390 12.45 10.89 -18.64
N PRO A 391 12.42 11.40 -17.37
CA PRO A 391 13.20 10.84 -16.26
C PRO A 391 12.74 9.44 -15.85
N PHE A 392 11.44 9.08 -16.01
CA PHE A 392 10.94 7.76 -15.68
C PHE A 392 11.42 6.68 -16.67
N VAL A 393 11.54 7.04 -17.94
CA VAL A 393 12.16 6.16 -18.94
C VAL A 393 13.62 5.87 -18.58
N ARG A 394 14.37 6.92 -18.18
CA ARG A 394 15.77 6.74 -17.72
C ARG A 394 15.86 5.92 -16.45
N ALA A 395 14.94 6.13 -15.48
CA ALA A 395 14.88 5.34 -14.24
C ALA A 395 14.64 3.85 -14.52
N ALA A 396 13.69 3.53 -15.42
CA ALA A 396 13.43 2.15 -15.85
C ALA A 396 14.66 1.52 -16.52
N ALA A 397 15.36 2.27 -17.37
CA ALA A 397 16.58 1.82 -18.04
C ALA A 397 17.72 1.54 -17.04
N LEU A 398 17.93 2.43 -16.07
CA LEU A 398 18.91 2.27 -14.99
C LEU A 398 18.61 1.05 -14.11
N SER A 399 17.33 0.82 -13.78
CA SER A 399 16.88 -0.38 -13.07
C SER A 399 17.17 -1.65 -13.86
N GLY A 400 17.04 -1.61 -15.18
CA GLY A 400 17.44 -2.70 -16.08
C GLY A 400 18.94 -2.95 -16.06
N LEU A 401 19.77 -1.91 -16.17
CA LEU A 401 21.25 -2.00 -16.14
C LEU A 401 21.79 -2.50 -14.80
N GLN A 402 21.12 -2.16 -13.69
CA GLN A 402 21.50 -2.65 -12.35
C GLN A 402 21.66 -4.18 -12.30
N ARG A 403 20.92 -4.93 -13.10
CA ARG A 403 20.95 -6.40 -13.13
C ARG A 403 22.25 -6.96 -13.73
N TYR A 404 22.85 -6.23 -14.64
CA TYR A 404 24.12 -6.63 -15.27
C TYR A 404 25.32 -6.32 -14.38
N ALA A 405 25.26 -5.19 -13.67
CA ALA A 405 26.31 -4.70 -12.76
C ALA A 405 27.71 -4.83 -13.41
N ASP A 406 27.81 -4.39 -14.68
CA ASP A 406 29.04 -4.44 -15.48
C ASP A 406 29.98 -3.31 -15.02
N PRO A 407 31.21 -3.61 -14.55
CA PRO A 407 32.19 -2.58 -14.17
C PRO A 407 32.49 -1.56 -15.27
N ALA A 408 32.37 -1.96 -16.54
CA ALA A 408 32.56 -1.06 -17.69
C ALA A 408 31.51 0.07 -17.74
N ASP A 409 30.37 -0.11 -17.06
CA ASP A 409 29.29 0.90 -17.03
C ASP A 409 29.56 2.03 -16.02
N GLN A 410 30.65 2.02 -15.25
CA GLN A 410 30.89 3.00 -14.19
C GLN A 410 30.76 4.45 -14.69
N ILE A 411 31.41 4.81 -15.78
CA ILE A 411 31.35 6.18 -16.33
C ILE A 411 29.94 6.49 -16.81
N LEU A 412 29.31 5.59 -17.53
CA LEU A 412 27.94 5.71 -18.03
C LEU A 412 26.94 5.98 -16.89
N LEU A 413 27.04 5.24 -15.78
CA LEU A 413 26.16 5.39 -14.63
C LEU A 413 26.43 6.70 -13.87
N PHE A 414 27.69 7.14 -13.79
CA PHE A 414 28.05 8.44 -13.20
C PHE A 414 27.50 9.60 -14.03
N ASP A 415 27.57 9.52 -15.36
CA ASP A 415 26.97 10.52 -16.25
C ASP A 415 25.45 10.54 -16.14
N ALA A 416 24.82 9.37 -16.03
CA ALA A 416 23.38 9.26 -15.81
C ALA A 416 22.96 9.91 -14.49
N TYR A 417 23.71 9.68 -13.40
CA TYR A 417 23.46 10.34 -12.11
C TYR A 417 23.64 11.86 -12.20
N ALA A 418 24.73 12.33 -12.82
CA ALA A 418 24.98 13.77 -13.01
C ALA A 418 23.85 14.46 -13.79
N ARG A 419 23.29 13.78 -14.79
CA ARG A 419 22.12 14.27 -15.52
C ARG A 419 20.87 14.29 -14.64
N ALA A 420 20.62 13.22 -13.91
CA ALA A 420 19.42 13.05 -13.08
C ALA A 420 19.32 14.04 -11.91
N GLN A 421 20.45 14.59 -11.44
CA GLN A 421 20.46 15.67 -10.45
C GLN A 421 19.78 16.97 -10.93
N ARG A 422 19.53 17.12 -12.24
CA ARG A 422 18.84 18.27 -12.84
C ARG A 422 17.36 18.02 -13.09
N ASP A 423 16.89 16.81 -12.84
CA ASP A 423 15.48 16.46 -13.01
C ASP A 423 14.64 17.06 -11.87
N THR A 424 13.38 17.33 -12.17
CA THR A 424 12.41 17.81 -11.17
C THR A 424 11.88 16.69 -10.26
N VAL A 425 12.20 15.43 -10.60
CA VAL A 425 11.75 14.23 -9.92
C VAL A 425 12.95 13.32 -9.61
N PRO A 426 12.95 12.57 -8.49
CA PRO A 426 14.14 11.88 -8.00
C PRO A 426 14.42 10.52 -8.64
N GLU A 427 13.47 9.94 -9.38
CA GLU A 427 13.44 8.54 -9.79
C GLU A 427 14.70 8.12 -10.55
N ALA A 428 15.13 8.93 -11.54
CA ALA A 428 16.34 8.61 -12.30
C ALA A 428 17.62 8.70 -11.44
N ALA A 429 17.65 9.66 -10.49
CA ALA A 429 18.79 9.81 -9.57
C ALA A 429 18.88 8.61 -8.60
N VAL A 430 17.75 8.18 -8.05
CA VAL A 430 17.67 7.00 -7.17
C VAL A 430 18.10 5.74 -7.92
N ALA A 431 17.54 5.50 -9.11
CA ALA A 431 17.87 4.34 -9.92
C ALA A 431 19.37 4.30 -10.33
N ALA A 432 19.95 5.49 -10.62
CA ALA A 432 21.39 5.58 -10.90
C ALA A 432 22.23 5.22 -9.67
N LEU A 433 21.88 5.74 -8.48
CA LEU A 433 22.57 5.42 -7.23
C LEU A 433 22.46 3.92 -6.87
N ASP A 434 21.29 3.32 -7.09
CA ASP A 434 21.09 1.89 -6.87
C ASP A 434 21.95 1.05 -7.83
N ALA A 435 22.06 1.45 -9.10
CA ALA A 435 22.92 0.80 -10.08
C ALA A 435 24.42 0.96 -9.72
N ILE A 436 24.86 2.16 -9.34
CA ILE A 436 26.22 2.43 -8.86
C ILE A 436 26.51 1.62 -7.58
N GLY A 437 25.55 1.58 -6.65
CA GLY A 437 25.66 0.81 -5.41
C GLY A 437 25.93 -0.68 -5.66
N ARG A 438 25.38 -1.26 -6.73
CA ARG A 438 25.71 -2.64 -7.14
C ARG A 438 27.17 -2.79 -7.60
N LEU A 439 27.72 -1.77 -8.26
CA LEU A 439 29.14 -1.78 -8.63
C LEU A 439 30.03 -1.63 -7.39
N VAL A 440 29.64 -0.79 -6.43
CA VAL A 440 30.36 -0.61 -5.15
C VAL A 440 30.46 -1.93 -4.40
N GLN A 441 29.40 -2.74 -4.36
CA GLN A 441 29.40 -4.06 -3.73
C GLN A 441 30.41 -5.03 -4.35
N ARG A 442 30.76 -4.83 -5.63
CA ARG A 442 31.76 -5.65 -6.36
C ARG A 442 33.17 -5.06 -6.30
N ASN A 443 33.28 -3.73 -6.21
CA ASN A 443 34.56 -3.04 -6.23
C ASN A 443 34.51 -1.72 -5.42
N ALA A 444 35.12 -1.71 -4.26
CA ALA A 444 35.18 -0.53 -3.39
C ALA A 444 35.88 0.71 -4.02
N ALA A 445 36.66 0.54 -5.09
CA ALA A 445 37.26 1.67 -5.81
C ALA A 445 36.19 2.54 -6.47
N VAL A 446 35.03 1.99 -6.83
CA VAL A 446 33.89 2.72 -7.40
C VAL A 446 33.36 3.75 -6.41
N GLU A 447 33.28 3.41 -5.12
CA GLU A 447 32.84 4.36 -4.08
C GLU A 447 33.79 5.56 -3.98
N ARG A 448 35.11 5.32 -3.97
CA ARG A 448 36.09 6.41 -3.95
C ARG A 448 35.97 7.30 -5.18
N ALA A 449 35.83 6.71 -6.36
CA ALA A 449 35.64 7.45 -7.60
C ALA A 449 34.34 8.28 -7.58
N PHE A 450 33.25 7.73 -7.03
CA PHE A 450 31.98 8.44 -6.84
C PHE A 450 32.14 9.66 -5.93
N ARG A 451 32.76 9.50 -4.76
CA ARG A 451 32.98 10.61 -3.81
C ARG A 451 33.87 11.73 -4.38
N ILE A 452 34.87 11.36 -5.20
CA ILE A 452 35.72 12.35 -5.88
C ILE A 452 34.91 13.14 -6.92
N ARG A 453 34.05 12.47 -7.69
CA ARG A 453 33.26 13.11 -8.75
C ARG A 453 32.08 13.92 -8.22
N PHE A 454 31.50 13.50 -7.09
CA PHE A 454 30.31 14.10 -6.49
C PHE A 454 30.56 14.49 -5.03
N PRO A 455 31.46 15.44 -4.75
CA PRO A 455 31.81 15.84 -3.37
C PRO A 455 30.62 16.50 -2.65
N GLN A 456 29.67 17.08 -3.38
CA GLN A 456 28.46 17.74 -2.89
C GLN A 456 27.25 16.80 -2.79
N ALA A 457 27.42 15.49 -2.96
CA ALA A 457 26.33 14.53 -2.82
C ALA A 457 25.66 14.55 -1.42
N SER A 458 26.32 15.20 -0.44
CA SER A 458 25.79 15.44 0.91
C SER A 458 24.91 16.70 1.04
N GLU A 459 24.83 17.58 0.03
CA GLU A 459 23.87 18.68 0.01
C GLU A 459 22.44 18.10 -0.01
N CYS A 460 21.48 18.82 0.59
CA CYS A 460 20.14 18.29 0.87
C CYS A 460 19.27 18.03 -0.39
N PRO A 461 19.49 16.93 -1.14
CA PRO A 461 18.65 16.54 -2.26
C PRO A 461 17.31 15.97 -1.77
N HIS A 462 16.47 15.56 -2.71
CA HIS A 462 15.20 14.90 -2.42
C HIS A 462 15.36 13.74 -1.41
N PRO A 463 14.43 13.52 -0.47
CA PRO A 463 14.53 12.47 0.57
C PRO A 463 14.86 11.08 0.04
N ASP A 464 14.31 10.69 -1.13
CA ASP A 464 14.61 9.39 -1.75
C ASP A 464 16.06 9.27 -2.19
N VAL A 465 16.61 10.34 -2.73
CA VAL A 465 18.03 10.41 -3.12
C VAL A 465 18.92 10.31 -1.88
N ARG A 466 18.56 11.01 -0.77
CA ARG A 466 19.31 10.93 0.50
C ARG A 466 19.31 9.52 1.06
N ARG A 467 18.15 8.82 1.01
CA ARG A 467 18.08 7.41 1.43
C ARG A 467 18.96 6.50 0.57
N ALA A 468 18.98 6.71 -0.74
CA ALA A 468 19.85 5.94 -1.62
C ALA A 468 21.34 6.23 -1.34
N LEU A 469 21.72 7.49 -1.10
CA LEU A 469 23.07 7.89 -0.70
C LEU A 469 23.47 7.26 0.65
N ASN A 470 22.58 7.28 1.65
CA ASN A 470 22.83 6.63 2.92
C ASN A 470 23.01 5.12 2.75
N ARG A 471 22.12 4.46 2.00
CA ARG A 471 22.15 3.00 1.76
C ARG A 471 23.43 2.52 1.12
N HIS A 472 23.93 3.23 0.12
CA HIS A 472 25.04 2.77 -0.72
C HIS A 472 26.37 3.41 -0.39
N PHE A 473 26.37 4.61 0.20
CA PHE A 473 27.57 5.41 0.44
C PHE A 473 27.69 5.88 1.90
N GLN A 474 26.77 5.44 2.79
CA GLN A 474 26.78 5.80 4.22
C GLN A 474 26.83 7.31 4.47
N VAL A 475 26.23 8.10 3.57
CA VAL A 475 26.05 9.55 3.76
C VAL A 475 24.91 9.75 4.76
N PRO A 476 25.16 10.35 5.95
CA PRO A 476 24.12 10.59 6.93
C PRO A 476 23.05 11.56 6.39
N ASP A 477 21.78 11.27 6.66
CA ASP A 477 20.69 12.24 6.40
C ASP A 477 20.64 13.25 7.55
N THR A 478 21.27 14.40 7.34
CA THR A 478 21.29 15.52 8.30
C THR A 478 20.32 16.63 7.92
N CYS A 479 19.53 16.44 6.85
CA CYS A 479 18.64 17.46 6.31
C CYS A 479 17.28 17.44 7.00
N GLY A 480 16.85 18.60 7.50
CA GLY A 480 15.46 18.82 7.94
C GLY A 480 14.50 19.05 6.76
N PHE A 481 13.21 19.02 7.04
CA PHE A 481 12.20 19.55 6.11
C PHE A 481 12.13 21.06 6.26
N ALA A 482 12.35 21.78 5.19
CA ALA A 482 12.35 23.24 5.22
C ALA A 482 10.92 23.78 5.09
N ALA A 483 10.16 23.80 6.18
CA ALA A 483 8.91 24.56 6.25
C ALA A 483 9.10 25.80 7.15
N THR A 484 8.45 26.91 6.79
CA THR A 484 8.44 28.12 7.63
C THR A 484 7.50 27.93 8.82
N SER A 485 7.73 28.60 9.95
CA SER A 485 6.84 28.56 11.13
C SER A 485 5.38 28.85 10.79
N ARG A 486 5.14 29.77 9.87
CA ARG A 486 3.81 30.14 9.39
C ARG A 486 3.00 28.96 8.80
N VAL A 487 3.66 27.97 8.23
CA VAL A 487 3.00 26.77 7.70
C VAL A 487 2.31 25.99 8.81
N TYR A 488 2.97 25.86 9.96
CA TYR A 488 2.45 25.10 11.10
C TYR A 488 1.34 25.86 11.81
N GLU A 489 1.49 27.16 12.00
CA GLU A 489 0.44 28.04 12.54
C GLU A 489 -0.84 27.99 11.69
N GLN A 490 -0.71 28.10 10.38
CA GLN A 490 -1.85 27.94 9.46
C GLN A 490 -2.49 26.55 9.54
N ALA A 491 -1.70 25.48 9.67
CA ALA A 491 -2.24 24.14 9.82
C ALA A 491 -3.06 24.02 11.13
N VAL A 492 -2.63 24.67 12.21
CA VAL A 492 -3.38 24.71 13.48
C VAL A 492 -4.68 25.50 13.30
N LEU A 493 -4.62 26.71 12.76
CA LEU A 493 -5.75 27.61 12.63
C LEU A 493 -6.80 27.12 11.64
N ASP A 494 -6.36 26.67 10.47
CA ASP A 494 -7.25 26.36 9.35
C ASP A 494 -7.78 24.91 9.40
N LEU A 495 -7.09 24.01 10.10
CA LEU A 495 -7.41 22.58 10.08
C LEU A 495 -7.66 22.00 11.47
N ILE A 496 -6.70 22.13 12.42
CA ILE A 496 -6.81 21.45 13.72
C ILE A 496 -7.92 22.07 14.55
N VAL A 497 -7.94 23.40 14.70
CA VAL A 497 -8.93 24.09 15.54
C VAL A 497 -10.36 23.86 15.04
N PRO A 498 -10.68 24.04 13.73
CA PRO A 498 -12.01 23.71 13.22
C PRO A 498 -12.40 22.24 13.40
N ALA A 499 -11.45 21.31 13.16
CA ALA A 499 -11.71 19.88 13.29
C ALA A 499 -11.98 19.45 14.75
N LEU A 500 -11.33 20.09 15.73
CA LEU A 500 -11.63 19.88 17.16
C LEU A 500 -13.01 20.42 17.55
N GLN A 501 -13.56 21.35 16.77
CA GLN A 501 -14.93 21.88 16.90
C GLN A 501 -15.95 21.10 16.08
N GLY A 502 -15.53 19.98 15.44
CA GLY A 502 -16.40 19.11 14.66
C GLY A 502 -16.48 19.43 13.17
N THR A 503 -15.66 20.35 12.65
CA THR A 503 -15.66 20.74 11.24
C THR A 503 -14.41 20.25 10.55
N ASN A 504 -14.50 19.10 9.88
CA ASN A 504 -13.47 18.59 8.99
C ASN A 504 -13.70 19.09 7.55
N PRO A 505 -12.65 19.44 6.79
CA PRO A 505 -12.79 19.69 5.36
C PRO A 505 -13.20 18.42 4.63
N ARG A 506 -13.86 18.57 3.47
CA ARG A 506 -14.29 17.46 2.62
C ARG A 506 -13.72 17.59 1.22
N ALA A 507 -13.48 16.46 0.60
CA ALA A 507 -13.11 16.37 -0.81
C ALA A 507 -14.20 15.63 -1.60
N ARG A 508 -14.53 16.11 -2.80
CA ARG A 508 -15.40 15.47 -3.78
C ARG A 508 -14.57 15.02 -4.96
N VAL A 509 -14.35 13.73 -5.08
CA VAL A 509 -13.62 13.12 -6.20
C VAL A 509 -14.62 12.82 -7.31
N HIS A 510 -14.58 13.61 -8.38
CA HIS A 510 -15.47 13.47 -9.54
C HIS A 510 -14.93 12.42 -10.48
N THR A 511 -15.76 11.44 -10.81
CA THR A 511 -15.47 10.37 -11.76
C THR A 511 -16.67 10.16 -12.69
N ALA A 512 -16.49 9.50 -13.82
CA ALA A 512 -17.58 9.15 -14.73
C ALA A 512 -18.68 8.29 -14.04
N GLY A 513 -18.36 7.58 -12.97
CA GLY A 513 -19.28 6.74 -12.20
C GLY A 513 -20.05 7.50 -11.11
N GLY A 514 -19.71 8.77 -10.85
CA GLY A 514 -20.31 9.60 -9.80
C GLY A 514 -19.28 10.31 -8.94
N VAL A 515 -19.75 10.96 -7.87
CA VAL A 515 -18.92 11.75 -6.95
C VAL A 515 -18.67 10.95 -5.67
N ILE A 516 -17.39 10.67 -5.40
CA ILE A 516 -16.97 10.03 -4.15
C ILE A 516 -16.67 11.13 -3.14
N GLU A 517 -17.45 11.22 -2.08
CA GLU A 517 -17.24 12.17 -0.99
C GLU A 517 -16.30 11.57 0.08
N VAL A 518 -15.30 12.37 0.46
CA VAL A 518 -14.29 12.01 1.46
C VAL A 518 -14.27 13.07 2.55
N GLU A 519 -14.43 12.67 3.80
CA GLU A 519 -14.13 13.50 4.98
C GLU A 519 -12.61 13.44 5.24
N LEU A 520 -11.95 14.60 5.38
CA LEU A 520 -10.51 14.68 5.62
C LEU A 520 -10.24 14.84 7.12
N LEU A 521 -9.48 13.93 7.70
CA LEU A 521 -9.29 13.80 9.15
C LEU A 521 -8.15 14.71 9.64
N ALA A 522 -8.42 16.02 9.71
CA ALA A 522 -7.42 17.05 9.99
C ALA A 522 -6.74 16.93 11.35
N THR A 523 -7.42 16.40 12.39
CA THR A 523 -6.79 16.14 13.68
C THR A 523 -5.89 14.91 13.69
N ALA A 524 -6.12 13.96 12.75
CA ALA A 524 -5.32 12.74 12.67
C ALA A 524 -4.03 12.92 11.87
N ALA A 525 -4.07 13.71 10.78
CA ALA A 525 -2.94 13.92 9.88
C ALA A 525 -2.98 15.34 9.26
N PRO A 526 -2.75 16.41 10.06
CA PRO A 526 -2.95 17.80 9.63
C PRO A 526 -2.06 18.21 8.45
N LEU A 527 -0.80 17.81 8.42
CA LEU A 527 0.13 18.19 7.35
C LEU A 527 -0.16 17.41 6.07
N THR A 528 -0.56 16.15 6.17
CA THR A 528 -1.00 15.33 5.04
C THR A 528 -2.29 15.88 4.43
N VAL A 529 -3.28 16.25 5.27
CA VAL A 529 -4.52 16.90 4.80
C VAL A 529 -4.19 18.22 4.12
N ARG A 530 -3.35 19.07 4.72
CA ARG A 530 -2.92 20.33 4.13
C ARG A 530 -2.26 20.14 2.77
N ASN A 531 -1.38 19.15 2.64
CA ASN A 531 -0.73 18.79 1.39
C ASN A 531 -1.77 18.39 0.32
N PHE A 532 -2.70 17.49 0.68
CA PHE A 532 -3.76 17.04 -0.23
C PHE A 532 -4.63 18.20 -0.70
N LEU A 533 -5.07 19.10 0.22
CA LEU A 533 -5.83 20.30 -0.12
C LEU A 533 -5.06 21.21 -1.08
N SER A 534 -3.78 21.46 -0.80
CA SER A 534 -2.93 22.30 -1.66
C SER A 534 -2.74 21.72 -3.07
N LEU A 535 -2.65 20.39 -3.21
CA LEU A 535 -2.56 19.73 -4.51
C LEU A 535 -3.89 19.82 -5.26
N ALA A 536 -5.02 19.60 -4.58
CA ALA A 536 -6.35 19.70 -5.18
C ALA A 536 -6.67 21.13 -5.63
N ASP A 537 -6.38 22.15 -4.80
CA ASP A 537 -6.54 23.57 -5.16
C ASP A 537 -5.74 23.96 -6.42
N ARG A 538 -4.59 23.30 -6.65
CA ARG A 538 -3.76 23.48 -7.86
C ARG A 538 -4.19 22.58 -9.03
N ARG A 539 -5.31 21.87 -8.91
CA ARG A 539 -5.82 20.92 -9.91
C ARG A 539 -4.82 19.82 -10.29
N TYR A 540 -3.96 19.43 -9.35
CA TYR A 540 -2.91 18.44 -9.60
C TYR A 540 -3.45 17.07 -9.99
N PHE A 541 -4.65 16.73 -9.50
CA PHE A 541 -5.29 15.43 -9.74
C PHE A 541 -6.20 15.41 -10.98
N ASP A 542 -6.45 16.56 -11.62
CA ASP A 542 -7.37 16.67 -12.74
C ASP A 542 -6.88 15.86 -13.94
N GLY A 543 -7.68 14.91 -14.40
CA GLY A 543 -7.36 14.01 -15.50
C GLY A 543 -6.43 12.85 -15.13
N SER A 544 -6.01 12.71 -13.86
CA SER A 544 -5.26 11.54 -13.40
C SER A 544 -6.09 10.27 -13.47
N ARG A 545 -5.47 9.10 -13.30
CA ARG A 545 -6.14 7.81 -13.48
C ARG A 545 -5.82 6.88 -12.31
N TRP A 546 -6.83 6.16 -11.86
CA TRP A 546 -6.66 5.08 -10.91
C TRP A 546 -5.71 4.02 -11.49
N HIS A 547 -4.41 4.30 -11.42
CA HIS A 547 -3.36 3.49 -12.07
C HIS A 547 -3.21 2.10 -11.46
N ARG A 548 -3.73 1.91 -10.23
CA ARG A 548 -3.71 0.63 -9.54
C ARG A 548 -5.04 0.40 -8.83
N VAL A 549 -5.81 -0.56 -9.33
CA VAL A 549 -7.01 -1.06 -8.65
C VAL A 549 -6.81 -2.54 -8.36
N VAL A 550 -6.71 -2.88 -7.08
CA VAL A 550 -6.66 -4.27 -6.60
C VAL A 550 -7.96 -4.54 -5.88
N PRO A 551 -8.91 -5.23 -6.52
CA PRO A 551 -10.22 -5.50 -5.94
C PRO A 551 -10.10 -6.15 -4.55
N ASN A 552 -10.96 -5.75 -3.61
CA ASN A 552 -10.94 -6.13 -2.19
C ASN A 552 -9.70 -5.72 -1.40
N PHE A 553 -8.83 -4.92 -1.98
CA PHE A 553 -7.69 -4.33 -1.30
C PHE A 553 -7.76 -2.81 -1.37
N VAL A 554 -7.26 -2.22 -2.45
CA VAL A 554 -7.21 -0.75 -2.60
C VAL A 554 -7.43 -0.32 -4.04
N LEU A 555 -7.91 0.91 -4.20
CA LEU A 555 -7.74 1.72 -5.40
C LEU A 555 -6.76 2.86 -5.08
N GLN A 556 -5.80 3.10 -5.98
CA GLN A 556 -4.69 4.02 -5.76
C GLN A 556 -4.51 4.94 -6.97
N ASP A 557 -4.37 6.24 -6.68
CA ASP A 557 -4.06 7.27 -7.64
C ASP A 557 -3.20 8.40 -7.02
N GLY A 558 -3.11 9.55 -7.69
CA GLY A 558 -2.27 10.69 -7.32
C GLY A 558 -0.90 10.69 -7.99
N ASP A 559 -0.71 9.77 -8.95
CA ASP A 559 0.45 9.73 -9.82
C ASP A 559 0.13 10.36 -11.18
N PRO A 560 0.73 11.51 -11.55
CA PRO A 560 0.46 12.16 -12.83
C PRO A 560 0.90 11.33 -14.04
N TYR A 561 1.80 10.36 -13.85
CA TYR A 561 2.29 9.47 -14.91
C TYR A 561 1.50 8.15 -14.98
N GLY A 562 0.77 7.79 -13.94
CA GLY A 562 -0.04 6.57 -13.89
C GLY A 562 0.77 5.28 -13.95
N ASN A 563 2.02 5.29 -13.47
CA ASN A 563 2.91 4.13 -13.43
C ASN A 563 3.25 3.67 -12.00
N GLY A 564 2.80 4.42 -10.99
CA GLY A 564 3.05 4.16 -9.57
C GLY A 564 4.32 4.82 -9.02
N SER A 565 5.10 5.53 -9.86
CA SER A 565 6.36 6.15 -9.46
C SER A 565 6.29 7.67 -9.38
N GLY A 566 5.30 8.31 -10.04
CA GLY A 566 5.19 9.77 -10.10
C GLY A 566 4.74 10.40 -8.78
N GLY A 567 5.15 11.66 -8.57
CA GLY A 567 4.83 12.44 -7.38
C GLY A 567 4.93 13.94 -7.62
N PRO A 568 4.74 14.77 -6.58
CA PRO A 568 4.68 16.23 -6.69
C PRO A 568 6.06 16.90 -6.74
N GLY A 569 7.16 16.13 -6.81
CA GLY A 569 8.54 16.62 -6.76
C GLY A 569 9.07 16.90 -5.35
N TYR A 570 8.34 16.51 -4.32
CA TYR A 570 8.74 16.57 -2.90
C TYR A 570 8.12 15.42 -2.12
N ALA A 571 8.60 15.20 -0.91
CA ALA A 571 8.00 14.25 0.02
C ALA A 571 7.56 14.94 1.32
N ILE A 572 6.55 14.37 1.97
CA ILE A 572 6.08 14.77 3.30
C ILE A 572 6.34 13.64 4.30
N ARG A 573 6.41 14.00 5.58
CA ARG A 573 6.58 13.05 6.68
C ARG A 573 5.32 12.23 6.91
N ASP A 574 5.53 11.02 7.40
CA ASP A 574 4.44 10.16 7.84
C ASP A 574 3.80 10.70 9.12
N GLU A 575 2.47 10.71 9.15
CA GLU A 575 1.66 11.07 10.30
C GLU A 575 0.87 9.84 10.79
N MET A 576 1.58 8.79 11.25
CA MET A 576 0.96 7.56 11.75
C MET A 576 -0.03 7.87 12.87
N ASN A 577 -1.18 7.21 12.85
CA ASN A 577 -2.27 7.48 13.79
C ASN A 577 -3.11 6.23 14.07
N ARG A 578 -3.99 6.33 15.09
CA ARG A 578 -4.82 5.21 15.58
C ARG A 578 -6.01 4.84 14.70
N VAL A 579 -6.27 5.60 13.62
CA VAL A 579 -7.41 5.32 12.74
C VAL A 579 -7.17 4.01 12.01
N ARG A 580 -8.16 3.10 12.08
CA ARG A 580 -8.06 1.76 11.47
C ARG A 580 -8.43 1.79 10.00
N TYR A 581 -7.76 0.96 9.21
CA TYR A 581 -8.08 0.74 7.80
C TYR A 581 -9.30 -0.16 7.64
N LEU A 582 -10.47 0.42 7.72
CA LEU A 582 -11.74 -0.19 7.37
C LEU A 582 -12.06 0.08 5.88
N GLU A 583 -13.22 -0.38 5.41
CA GLU A 583 -13.71 -0.03 4.08
C GLU A 583 -13.85 1.49 3.91
N GLY A 584 -13.39 2.04 2.79
CA GLY A 584 -13.45 3.47 2.48
C GLY A 584 -12.44 4.34 3.24
N THR A 585 -11.46 3.75 3.94
CA THR A 585 -10.39 4.54 4.58
C THR A 585 -9.40 5.02 3.54
N VAL A 586 -9.03 6.31 3.62
CA VAL A 586 -8.08 6.96 2.71
C VAL A 586 -6.72 7.09 3.38
N GLY A 587 -5.71 6.51 2.75
CA GLY A 587 -4.33 6.52 3.23
C GLY A 587 -3.33 7.10 2.23
N MET A 588 -2.21 7.60 2.73
CA MET A 588 -1.08 8.05 1.92
C MET A 588 -0.27 6.85 1.44
N ALA A 589 -0.04 6.75 0.14
CA ALA A 589 0.82 5.72 -0.43
C ALA A 589 2.29 6.07 -0.19
N LEU A 590 3.09 5.06 0.14
CA LEU A 590 4.50 5.20 0.52
C LEU A 590 5.37 4.21 -0.24
N SER A 591 6.58 4.64 -0.59
CA SER A 591 7.68 3.77 -1.06
C SER A 591 8.64 3.38 0.07
N GLY A 592 8.38 3.83 1.28
CA GLY A 592 9.13 3.63 2.52
C GLY A 592 8.78 4.73 3.51
N PRO A 593 9.40 4.76 4.70
CA PRO A 593 9.12 5.80 5.70
C PRO A 593 9.39 7.21 5.16
N ASP A 594 8.49 8.16 5.48
CA ASP A 594 8.60 9.58 5.14
C ASP A 594 8.73 9.84 3.61
N THR A 595 7.98 9.07 2.79
CA THR A 595 7.95 9.22 1.33
C THR A 595 6.59 9.63 0.79
N GLY A 596 5.68 10.05 1.65
CA GLY A 596 4.38 10.56 1.25
C GLY A 596 4.52 11.71 0.27
N GLY A 597 3.61 11.83 -0.70
CA GLY A 597 3.63 12.89 -1.71
C GLY A 597 2.22 13.21 -2.18
N SER A 598 1.91 12.86 -3.42
CA SER A 598 0.58 13.02 -3.99
C SER A 598 -0.21 11.71 -4.07
N GLN A 599 0.46 10.55 -4.05
CA GLN A 599 -0.23 9.27 -4.20
C GLN A 599 -1.01 8.92 -2.94
N PHE A 600 -2.29 8.58 -3.13
CA PHE A 600 -3.19 8.14 -2.07
C PHE A 600 -3.93 6.87 -2.49
N PHE A 601 -4.44 6.15 -1.51
CA PHE A 601 -5.26 4.97 -1.77
C PHE A 601 -6.52 4.96 -0.90
N ILE A 602 -7.58 4.31 -1.41
CA ILE A 602 -8.83 4.06 -0.69
C ILE A 602 -8.99 2.55 -0.55
N THR A 603 -9.31 2.07 0.65
CA THR A 603 -9.50 0.64 0.90
C THR A 603 -10.88 0.16 0.47
N HIS A 604 -10.96 -0.98 -0.25
CA HIS A 604 -12.20 -1.63 -0.63
C HIS A 604 -12.83 -2.48 0.49
N SER A 605 -12.05 -2.86 1.47
CA SER A 605 -12.46 -3.72 2.59
C SER A 605 -11.50 -3.51 3.77
N PRO A 606 -11.81 -4.01 4.97
CA PRO A 606 -10.90 -3.89 6.10
C PRO A 606 -9.51 -4.46 5.81
N GLN A 607 -8.46 -3.67 6.12
CA GLN A 607 -7.05 -4.01 5.89
C GLN A 607 -6.21 -3.83 7.16
N PRO A 608 -6.46 -4.57 8.24
CA PRO A 608 -5.80 -4.36 9.54
C PRO A 608 -4.27 -4.46 9.53
N HIS A 609 -3.69 -5.02 8.48
CA HIS A 609 -2.24 -5.08 8.32
C HIS A 609 -1.60 -3.74 7.93
N LEU A 610 -2.42 -2.78 7.50
CA LEU A 610 -1.97 -1.42 7.18
C LEU A 610 -2.03 -0.50 8.42
N ASP A 611 -2.73 -0.91 9.50
CA ASP A 611 -2.90 -0.11 10.72
C ASP A 611 -1.55 0.27 11.34
N GLY A 612 -1.32 1.58 11.49
CA GLY A 612 -0.08 2.15 11.99
C GLY A 612 1.12 2.05 11.03
N GLY A 613 0.95 1.49 9.82
CA GLY A 613 2.01 1.39 8.81
C GLY A 613 1.90 2.43 7.69
N TYR A 614 0.77 3.13 7.63
CA TYR A 614 0.49 4.16 6.64
C TYR A 614 -0.36 5.26 7.28
N THR A 615 -0.12 6.51 6.89
CA THR A 615 -0.90 7.67 7.35
C THR A 615 -2.34 7.58 6.86
N VAL A 616 -3.30 7.48 7.78
CA VAL A 616 -4.72 7.68 7.46
C VAL A 616 -5.03 9.17 7.52
N PHE A 617 -5.59 9.73 6.45
CA PHE A 617 -5.93 11.16 6.42
C PHE A 617 -7.36 11.45 5.94
N GLY A 618 -8.15 10.40 5.61
CA GLY A 618 -9.54 10.60 5.19
C GLY A 618 -10.39 9.34 5.31
N ARG A 619 -11.70 9.55 5.12
CA ARG A 619 -12.69 8.48 5.10
C ARG A 619 -13.80 8.81 4.10
N VAL A 620 -14.10 7.87 3.22
CA VAL A 620 -15.22 7.93 2.29
C VAL A 620 -16.53 7.92 3.08
N THR A 621 -17.49 8.76 2.70
CA THR A 621 -18.81 8.78 3.33
C THR A 621 -19.57 7.48 3.03
N PRO A 622 -20.44 6.99 3.94
CA PRO A 622 -21.19 5.75 3.72
C PRO A 622 -21.98 5.73 2.41
N ALA A 623 -22.53 6.85 2.00
CA ALA A 623 -23.30 6.98 0.74
C ALA A 623 -22.43 6.76 -0.52
N SER A 624 -21.12 7.04 -0.43
CA SER A 624 -20.19 6.89 -1.55
C SER A 624 -19.49 5.52 -1.59
N LEU A 625 -19.63 4.66 -0.58
CA LEU A 625 -19.00 3.33 -0.56
C LEU A 625 -19.33 2.45 -1.79
N PRO A 626 -20.57 2.42 -2.31
CA PRO A 626 -20.84 1.64 -3.53
C PRO A 626 -20.04 2.11 -4.75
N LEU A 627 -19.72 3.41 -4.83
CA LEU A 627 -18.97 3.98 -5.94
C LEU A 627 -17.52 3.50 -5.97
N ILE A 628 -16.86 3.35 -4.81
CA ILE A 628 -15.47 2.87 -4.79
C ILE A 628 -15.35 1.44 -5.34
N HIS A 629 -16.36 0.61 -5.18
CA HIS A 629 -16.37 -0.75 -5.74
C HIS A 629 -16.62 -0.77 -7.27
N ALA A 630 -17.19 0.29 -7.82
CA ALA A 630 -17.44 0.44 -9.25
C ALA A 630 -16.19 0.94 -10.00
N VAL A 631 -15.28 1.65 -9.32
CA VAL A 631 -14.04 2.15 -9.93
C VAL A 631 -13.21 0.99 -10.46
N ALA A 632 -12.79 1.10 -11.69
CA ALA A 632 -11.88 0.17 -12.35
C ALA A 632 -10.52 0.81 -12.61
N GLN A 633 -9.50 -0.03 -12.83
CA GLN A 633 -8.20 0.47 -13.23
C GLN A 633 -8.30 1.27 -14.53
N ASP A 634 -7.54 2.34 -14.59
CA ASP A 634 -7.51 3.33 -15.67
C ASP A 634 -8.76 4.22 -15.78
N ASP A 635 -9.71 4.16 -14.83
CA ASP A 635 -10.75 5.19 -14.71
C ASP A 635 -10.13 6.54 -14.37
N VAL A 636 -10.76 7.62 -14.86
CA VAL A 636 -10.25 8.98 -14.71
C VAL A 636 -10.82 9.64 -13.46
N ILE A 637 -9.97 10.32 -12.70
CA ILE A 637 -10.38 11.38 -11.79
C ILE A 637 -10.54 12.65 -12.65
N GLU A 638 -11.79 13.07 -12.86
CA GLU A 638 -12.09 14.27 -13.66
C GLU A 638 -11.54 15.52 -12.96
N ARG A 639 -11.80 15.62 -11.67
CA ARG A 639 -11.28 16.65 -10.76
C ARG A 639 -11.50 16.28 -9.31
N ILE A 640 -10.78 16.92 -8.40
CA ILE A 640 -11.06 16.91 -6.96
C ILE A 640 -11.47 18.31 -6.52
N GLU A 641 -12.70 18.43 -6.02
CA GLU A 641 -13.27 19.66 -5.47
C GLU A 641 -13.17 19.66 -3.95
N ILE A 642 -12.68 20.75 -3.36
CA ILE A 642 -12.60 20.91 -1.91
C ILE A 642 -13.81 21.69 -1.38
N VAL A 643 -14.45 21.13 -0.36
CA VAL A 643 -15.55 21.75 0.39
C VAL A 643 -15.03 22.05 1.80
N ARG A 644 -14.90 23.33 2.11
CA ARG A 644 -14.38 23.84 3.39
C ARG A 644 -15.52 24.20 4.34
#